data_807212d27841f2b435e612f54d70f896
#
_entry.id   807212d27841f2b435e612f54d70f896
#
_cell.length_a   1.000
_cell.length_b   1.000
_cell.length_c   1.000
_cell.angle_alpha   90.00
_cell.angle_beta   90.00
_cell.angle_gamma   90.00
#
_symmetry.space_group_name_H-M   'P 1'
#
loop_
_entity.id
_entity.type
_entity.pdbx_description
1 polymer ?
#
loop_
_entity_poly.entity_id
_entity_poly.type
_entity_poly.pdbx_seq_one_letter_code
_entity_poly.pdbx_strand_id
1 'polypeptide(L)'
;MTTIRKNVIGAVLCLVVLLVGVCALGACGSKDLSVTFTVEGKTQTVDVVNGKVTMPADPEKEFYEFRGWYTTATFDEGTEFTGDTEVKENLTVYAYFAPIHVGISVNGETATDIKLEELAGKTTAYTEDAASKNLTFDGWYIDAAYGTKYVRQDADNLYARYCATVTFDNGYETLKSVQVGINSTMKAPDKEDADFVPYYMDQEDLTYVDENGNVVDFTSLVITKNTAIRVLWKSPYLTYQKIEGTANDYAVVGFNYQSSNSEEWQNIKRFPAISFLSENVTINGVKGCNVVTADFSVSAGMYTATTDQCDSAVYAYFADGIQYINQFQSCTKLESVKLPASLKVLEKSFWNMKNLKSLELPEGLEILIDSLWGDYMEGMVGYYRGVSAFPFTVTVPASVQTVVTVPSNLKFAEGSEYYYEEGELFRNRTIDGVTYKTLVCTYQTKVVNGTLTVAEGVEAVSVGAFKGLNVRYISLPSTFKAISYASDENNKTYELSYYTGSMLTDMQRVQAPDEKSAIDSYSVFSSLNSDSFGYVYLNVASMPEGISEYAFTQGRTPYTELAEKDGTPVEKVVCIGTIKKNKAVIVHIVGEDTRDSSTKRTYSITGKKSSKALTVDEILNAIGINDGSYSYEITELGKPYTPGTLDHNLYLRVSYTRNILGVTYTKDDATKTITVTGFDKDTAFDLGGVYRIYISFDDDALKTYKVVIADNAFKDNHYISEVYVGSQVVSIGAQAFANTSNLTKFIVSDGGLEEIKTRAFENAGCVVNGET
;
A
#
# COMPACT_ATOMS: atom_id res chain seq x y z
N MET A 1 29.70 -7.88 -22.94
CA MET A 1 30.66 -8.35 -23.99
C MET A 1 29.86 -8.51 -25.26
N THR A 2 29.84 -7.50 -26.10
CA THR A 2 29.36 -7.62 -27.47
C THR A 2 30.09 -6.57 -28.29
N THR A 3 30.81 -7.05 -29.22
CA THR A 3 31.86 -6.44 -30.00
C THR A 3 31.27 -5.39 -30.96
N ILE A 4 31.67 -4.16 -30.83
CA ILE A 4 31.36 -3.09 -31.79
C ILE A 4 32.28 -3.33 -33.01
N ARG A 5 31.70 -3.74 -34.12
CA ARG A 5 32.38 -3.73 -35.41
C ARG A 5 32.37 -2.30 -35.96
N LYS A 6 33.53 -1.70 -35.98
CA LYS A 6 33.81 -0.50 -36.78
C LYS A 6 33.87 -0.91 -38.25
N ASN A 7 32.88 -0.51 -39.03
CA ASN A 7 33.01 -0.54 -40.48
C ASN A 7 33.58 0.82 -40.93
N VAL A 8 34.88 0.81 -41.18
CA VAL A 8 35.53 1.84 -41.93
C VAL A 8 35.30 1.50 -43.41
N ILE A 9 34.41 2.24 -44.07
CA ILE A 9 34.28 2.18 -45.53
C ILE A 9 35.30 3.15 -46.06
N GLY A 10 36.43 2.59 -46.46
CA GLY A 10 37.42 3.29 -47.27
C GLY A 10 36.87 3.42 -48.67
N ALA A 11 36.72 4.68 -49.09
CA ALA A 11 36.43 4.98 -50.47
C ALA A 11 37.61 4.59 -51.33
N VAL A 12 37.48 3.48 -52.07
CA VAL A 12 38.43 3.12 -53.14
C VAL A 12 38.02 3.88 -54.39
N LEU A 13 38.81 4.90 -54.67
CA LEU A 13 38.73 5.66 -55.92
C LEU A 13 39.32 4.76 -57.02
N CYS A 14 38.51 4.00 -57.76
CA CYS A 14 38.91 3.34 -58.95
C CYS A 14 38.88 4.27 -60.14
N LEU A 15 39.98 4.92 -60.41
CA LEU A 15 40.19 5.62 -61.69
C LEU A 15 40.55 4.54 -62.73
N VAL A 16 39.59 4.12 -63.55
CA VAL A 16 39.86 3.25 -64.70
C VAL A 16 40.31 4.17 -65.84
N VAL A 17 41.61 4.24 -66.04
CA VAL A 17 42.17 4.79 -67.26
C VAL A 17 42.22 3.68 -68.30
N LEU A 18 41.28 3.72 -69.23
CA LEU A 18 41.32 2.86 -70.41
C LEU A 18 42.31 3.48 -71.43
N LEU A 19 43.54 2.95 -71.47
CA LEU A 19 44.45 3.20 -72.53
C LEU A 19 44.05 2.35 -73.73
N VAL A 20 43.41 2.96 -74.72
CA VAL A 20 43.29 2.34 -76.04
C VAL A 20 44.41 2.93 -76.90
N GLY A 21 45.47 2.16 -77.01
CA GLY A 21 46.53 2.43 -77.97
C GLY A 21 46.09 1.99 -79.36
N VAL A 22 45.83 2.92 -80.24
CA VAL A 22 45.74 2.63 -81.67
C VAL A 22 47.05 3.04 -82.31
N CYS A 23 47.82 1.99 -82.74
CA CYS A 23 48.93 2.20 -83.67
C CYS A 23 48.33 2.48 -85.04
N ALA A 24 48.47 3.69 -85.55
CA ALA A 24 48.32 3.96 -86.98
C ALA A 24 49.66 4.31 -87.55
N LEU A 25 50.12 3.54 -88.45
CA LEU A 25 51.25 3.82 -89.33
C LEU A 25 50.84 4.70 -90.48
N GLY A 26 51.61 5.76 -90.65
CA GLY A 26 51.84 6.27 -91.95
C GLY A 26 51.36 7.61 -92.37
N ALA A 27 52.28 8.51 -92.51
CA ALA A 27 52.47 9.45 -93.54
C ALA A 27 52.11 10.94 -93.30
N CYS A 28 53.15 11.65 -93.17
CA CYS A 28 53.36 12.96 -93.74
C CYS A 28 52.52 14.19 -93.34
N GLY A 29 53.08 15.06 -92.50
CA GLY A 29 53.03 16.49 -92.72
C GLY A 29 51.74 17.24 -92.39
N SER A 30 51.07 16.93 -91.27
CA SER A 30 50.22 17.90 -90.62
C SER A 30 50.64 17.97 -89.16
N LYS A 31 50.72 19.20 -88.58
CA LYS A 31 50.86 19.28 -87.14
C LYS A 31 49.69 18.59 -86.53
N ASP A 32 49.95 17.45 -85.85
CA ASP A 32 48.90 16.77 -85.09
C ASP A 32 48.41 17.68 -83.98
N LEU A 33 47.26 18.33 -84.24
CA LEU A 33 46.62 19.20 -83.23
C LEU A 33 46.01 18.38 -82.18
N SER A 34 46.12 18.81 -80.93
CA SER A 34 45.52 18.18 -79.80
C SER A 34 44.87 19.20 -78.85
N VAL A 35 43.88 18.73 -78.11
CA VAL A 35 43.24 19.49 -77.01
C VAL A 35 43.56 18.78 -75.69
N THR A 36 44.12 19.54 -74.76
CA THR A 36 44.37 19.08 -73.41
C THR A 36 43.24 19.48 -72.47
N PHE A 37 42.46 18.52 -72.00
CA PHE A 37 41.40 18.72 -71.04
C PHE A 37 41.99 18.72 -69.65
N THR A 38 41.75 19.77 -68.87
CA THR A 38 42.30 19.94 -67.53
C THR A 38 41.18 19.97 -66.51
N VAL A 39 41.27 19.00 -65.60
CA VAL A 39 40.34 18.90 -64.43
C VAL A 39 41.20 18.97 -63.18
N GLU A 40 41.13 20.05 -62.41
CA GLU A 40 41.88 20.20 -61.16
C GLU A 40 43.35 19.82 -61.23
N GLY A 41 44.00 20.26 -62.30
CA GLY A 41 45.41 19.98 -62.54
C GLY A 41 45.75 18.63 -63.13
N LYS A 42 44.76 17.71 -63.25
CA LYS A 42 44.90 16.49 -64.02
C LYS A 42 44.57 16.77 -65.50
N THR A 43 45.35 16.22 -66.38
CA THR A 43 45.20 16.49 -67.82
C THR A 43 44.94 15.20 -68.59
N GLN A 44 44.08 15.34 -69.62
CA GLN A 44 43.84 14.32 -70.64
C GLN A 44 44.00 14.99 -72.01
N THR A 45 44.89 14.48 -72.85
CA THR A 45 45.06 15.00 -74.19
C THR A 45 44.31 14.15 -75.21
N VAL A 46 43.57 14.80 -76.11
CA VAL A 46 42.80 14.12 -77.15
C VAL A 46 43.19 14.75 -78.49
N ASP A 47 43.44 13.91 -79.47
CA ASP A 47 43.86 14.34 -80.83
C ASP A 47 42.67 14.97 -81.57
N VAL A 48 42.96 15.98 -82.37
CA VAL A 48 41.98 16.67 -83.22
C VAL A 48 41.88 15.95 -84.55
N VAL A 49 40.65 15.57 -84.91
CA VAL A 49 40.33 14.95 -86.20
C VAL A 49 39.43 15.85 -86.99
N ASN A 50 39.89 16.24 -88.22
CA ASN A 50 39.13 17.15 -89.14
C ASN A 50 38.74 18.50 -88.46
N GLY A 51 39.66 19.06 -87.61
CA GLY A 51 39.41 20.30 -86.94
C GLY A 51 38.51 20.28 -85.73
N LYS A 52 38.06 19.07 -85.32
CA LYS A 52 37.22 18.89 -84.16
C LYS A 52 37.83 17.86 -83.20
N VAL A 53 37.42 17.88 -81.95
CA VAL A 53 37.82 16.94 -80.91
C VAL A 53 36.61 16.11 -80.43
N THR A 54 36.84 14.87 -80.14
CA THR A 54 35.83 14.05 -79.41
C THR A 54 35.92 14.44 -77.92
N MET A 55 34.82 14.96 -77.42
CA MET A 55 34.73 15.39 -76.04
C MET A 55 34.91 14.17 -75.10
N PRO A 56 35.71 14.30 -74.01
CA PRO A 56 35.69 13.29 -72.96
C PRO A 56 34.32 13.26 -72.26
N ALA A 57 34.07 12.20 -71.49
CA ALA A 57 32.91 12.18 -70.60
C ALA A 57 32.99 13.35 -69.60
N ASP A 58 31.87 13.90 -69.26
CA ASP A 58 31.78 15.00 -68.30
C ASP A 58 32.46 14.58 -67.00
N PRO A 59 33.39 15.38 -66.49
CA PRO A 59 34.07 15.05 -65.25
C PRO A 59 33.15 15.30 -64.06
N GLU A 60 33.23 14.44 -63.06
CA GLU A 60 32.50 14.57 -61.78
C GLU A 60 33.38 15.23 -60.71
N LYS A 61 32.82 16.15 -59.97
CA LYS A 61 33.40 16.69 -58.77
C LYS A 61 32.36 16.72 -57.66
N GLU A 62 32.72 16.13 -56.52
CA GLU A 62 31.84 16.05 -55.34
C GLU A 62 31.41 17.49 -54.92
N PHE A 63 30.09 17.67 -54.72
CA PHE A 63 29.44 18.94 -54.34
C PHE A 63 29.44 20.03 -55.42
N TYR A 64 29.83 19.71 -56.65
CA TYR A 64 29.86 20.69 -57.75
C TYR A 64 29.18 20.10 -58.96
N GLU A 65 28.52 20.98 -59.75
CA GLU A 65 27.94 20.66 -61.04
C GLU A 65 28.92 21.05 -62.15
N PHE A 66 29.21 20.15 -63.05
CA PHE A 66 30.01 20.44 -64.25
C PHE A 66 29.21 21.34 -65.17
N ARG A 67 29.72 22.52 -65.51
CA ARG A 67 29.07 23.53 -66.35
C ARG A 67 29.64 23.61 -67.74
N GLY A 68 30.72 22.95 -68.04
CA GLY A 68 31.31 22.90 -69.35
C GLY A 68 32.82 23.04 -69.34
N TRP A 69 33.40 23.04 -70.53
CA TRP A 69 34.81 23.21 -70.74
C TRP A 69 35.05 24.66 -71.28
N TYR A 70 36.13 25.27 -70.85
CA TYR A 70 36.51 26.67 -71.20
C TYR A 70 37.96 26.75 -71.65
N THR A 71 38.27 27.64 -72.64
CA THR A 71 39.63 27.82 -73.16
C THR A 71 40.49 28.70 -72.24
N THR A 72 39.88 29.38 -71.25
CA THR A 72 40.55 30.13 -70.20
C THR A 72 40.36 29.53 -68.85
N ALA A 73 41.39 29.60 -67.97
CA ALA A 73 41.29 29.13 -66.61
C ALA A 73 40.42 30.02 -65.68
N THR A 74 40.06 31.23 -66.22
CA THR A 74 39.18 32.22 -65.58
C THR A 74 37.70 32.02 -65.93
N PHE A 75 37.40 31.07 -66.88
CA PHE A 75 36.05 30.73 -67.32
C PHE A 75 35.24 31.92 -67.82
N ASP A 76 35.94 32.81 -68.63
CA ASP A 76 35.34 34.04 -69.12
C ASP A 76 34.24 33.76 -70.15
N GLU A 77 33.22 34.62 -70.18
CA GLU A 77 32.09 34.51 -71.12
C GLU A 77 32.62 34.55 -72.58
N GLY A 78 32.15 33.68 -73.45
CA GLY A 78 32.57 33.50 -74.80
C GLY A 78 33.85 32.68 -74.99
N THR A 79 34.35 32.04 -73.92
CA THR A 79 35.50 31.13 -73.98
C THR A 79 35.08 29.64 -73.83
N GLU A 80 33.77 29.37 -73.96
CA GLU A 80 33.19 28.03 -73.90
C GLU A 80 33.76 27.14 -75.01
N PHE A 81 34.11 25.92 -74.67
CA PHE A 81 34.63 24.94 -75.59
C PHE A 81 33.72 23.76 -75.64
N THR A 82 33.31 23.46 -76.91
CA THR A 82 32.41 22.30 -77.19
C THR A 82 32.97 21.38 -78.26
N GLY A 83 32.38 20.21 -78.46
CA GLY A 83 32.80 19.36 -79.57
C GLY A 83 32.64 19.98 -80.98
N ASP A 84 31.87 21.04 -81.08
CA ASP A 84 31.73 21.82 -82.36
C ASP A 84 32.71 22.89 -82.54
N THR A 85 33.50 23.22 -81.51
CA THR A 85 34.55 24.29 -81.60
C THR A 85 35.63 23.82 -82.57
N GLU A 86 35.91 24.71 -83.60
CA GLU A 86 36.98 24.48 -84.57
C GLU A 86 38.35 24.69 -83.91
N VAL A 87 39.20 23.67 -83.92
CA VAL A 87 40.53 23.72 -83.30
C VAL A 87 41.59 23.96 -84.37
N LYS A 88 42.25 25.14 -84.30
CA LYS A 88 43.27 25.56 -85.26
C LYS A 88 44.68 25.50 -84.71
N GLU A 89 44.85 25.30 -83.42
CA GLU A 89 46.10 25.21 -82.71
C GLU A 89 45.93 24.28 -81.46
N ASN A 90 47.04 23.88 -80.85
CA ASN A 90 46.97 23.13 -79.62
C ASN A 90 46.33 23.98 -78.52
N LEU A 91 45.26 23.47 -77.91
CA LEU A 91 44.53 24.15 -76.91
C LEU A 91 44.58 23.39 -75.56
N THR A 92 44.52 24.18 -74.46
CA THR A 92 44.24 23.64 -73.12
C THR A 92 42.86 24.17 -72.71
N VAL A 93 42.01 23.27 -72.34
CA VAL A 93 40.64 23.59 -71.83
C VAL A 93 40.51 23.18 -70.40
N TYR A 94 39.73 23.91 -69.67
CA TYR A 94 39.58 23.75 -68.25
C TYR A 94 38.11 23.44 -67.93
N ALA A 95 37.90 22.40 -67.07
CA ALA A 95 36.57 22.08 -66.59
C ALA A 95 36.10 23.16 -65.62
N TYR A 96 34.94 23.72 -65.89
CA TYR A 96 34.24 24.59 -64.94
C TYR A 96 33.26 23.86 -64.13
N PHE A 97 33.41 23.98 -62.80
CA PHE A 97 32.52 23.42 -61.80
C PHE A 97 31.88 24.55 -60.99
N ALA A 98 30.57 24.64 -61.02
CA ALA A 98 29.83 25.55 -60.15
C ALA A 98 29.46 24.79 -58.85
N PRO A 99 29.60 25.39 -57.67
CA PRO A 99 29.16 24.78 -56.45
C PRO A 99 27.66 24.52 -56.51
N ILE A 100 27.25 23.32 -56.09
CA ILE A 100 25.82 22.99 -55.93
C ILE A 100 25.33 23.74 -54.71
N HIS A 101 24.25 24.46 -54.87
CA HIS A 101 23.56 25.18 -53.83
C HIS A 101 22.33 24.43 -53.38
N VAL A 102 22.00 24.45 -52.09
CA VAL A 102 20.82 23.87 -51.53
C VAL A 102 20.24 24.83 -50.46
N GLY A 103 18.91 25.00 -50.51
CA GLY A 103 18.21 25.73 -49.46
C GLY A 103 18.09 24.85 -48.23
N ILE A 104 18.53 25.33 -47.06
CA ILE A 104 18.31 24.61 -45.80
C ILE A 104 17.30 25.34 -44.90
N SER A 105 16.35 24.62 -44.37
CA SER A 105 15.35 25.09 -43.39
C SER A 105 15.42 24.23 -42.14
N VAL A 106 15.55 24.86 -40.99
CA VAL A 106 15.61 24.18 -39.71
C VAL A 106 14.45 24.62 -38.83
N ASN A 107 13.72 23.70 -38.24
CA ASN A 107 12.55 23.96 -37.39
C ASN A 107 11.45 24.82 -38.07
N GLY A 108 11.33 24.75 -39.39
CA GLY A 108 10.37 25.56 -40.15
C GLY A 108 10.73 27.02 -40.38
N GLU A 109 11.99 27.42 -40.12
CA GLU A 109 12.50 28.75 -40.41
C GLU A 109 12.62 28.95 -41.91
N THR A 110 12.77 30.21 -42.33
CA THR A 110 12.98 30.58 -43.75
C THR A 110 14.25 29.90 -44.26
N ALA A 111 14.17 29.30 -45.44
CA ALA A 111 15.29 28.59 -46.04
C ALA A 111 16.47 29.54 -46.27
N THR A 112 17.66 29.09 -45.92
CA THR A 112 18.93 29.75 -46.18
C THR A 112 19.66 28.99 -47.25
N ASP A 113 20.10 29.68 -48.29
CA ASP A 113 20.90 29.09 -49.35
C ASP A 113 22.34 28.87 -48.88
N ILE A 114 22.85 27.65 -49.06
CA ILE A 114 24.24 27.27 -48.72
C ILE A 114 24.85 26.46 -49.88
N LYS A 115 26.18 26.45 -49.93
CA LYS A 115 26.86 25.44 -50.76
C LYS A 115 26.71 24.04 -50.15
N LEU A 116 26.47 23.07 -50.99
CA LEU A 116 26.27 21.67 -50.52
C LEU A 116 27.53 21.16 -49.77
N GLU A 117 28.73 21.61 -50.11
CA GLU A 117 29.97 21.26 -49.39
C GLU A 117 29.98 21.74 -47.93
N GLU A 118 29.19 22.75 -47.57
CA GLU A 118 29.07 23.30 -46.22
C GLU A 118 28.11 22.50 -45.34
N LEU A 119 27.32 21.59 -45.95
CA LEU A 119 26.25 20.87 -45.27
C LEU A 119 26.76 20.06 -44.06
N ALA A 120 27.96 19.44 -44.21
CA ALA A 120 28.55 18.67 -43.10
C ALA A 120 28.89 19.57 -41.90
N GLY A 121 29.44 20.76 -42.16
CA GLY A 121 29.73 21.76 -41.15
C GLY A 121 28.44 22.29 -40.49
N LYS A 122 27.40 22.53 -41.28
CA LYS A 122 26.08 22.93 -40.79
C LYS A 122 25.45 21.84 -39.94
N THR A 123 25.55 20.55 -40.35
CA THR A 123 25.10 19.42 -39.58
C THR A 123 25.74 19.38 -38.18
N THR A 124 27.05 19.58 -38.11
CA THR A 124 27.79 19.66 -36.84
C THR A 124 27.29 20.81 -35.99
N ALA A 125 27.22 22.02 -36.57
CA ALA A 125 26.77 23.23 -35.86
C ALA A 125 25.35 23.10 -35.31
N TYR A 126 24.41 22.52 -36.09
CA TYR A 126 23.03 22.31 -35.64
C TYR A 126 22.93 21.17 -34.63
N THR A 127 23.80 20.18 -34.70
CA THR A 127 23.88 19.13 -33.68
C THR A 127 24.33 19.69 -32.33
N GLU A 128 25.37 20.57 -32.36
CA GLU A 128 25.87 21.24 -31.15
C GLU A 128 24.84 22.24 -30.59
N ASP A 129 24.18 23.01 -31.47
CA ASP A 129 23.13 23.95 -31.06
C ASP A 129 21.92 23.21 -30.42
N ALA A 130 21.47 22.14 -31.04
CA ALA A 130 20.41 21.32 -30.47
C ALA A 130 20.81 20.75 -29.10
N ALA A 131 22.03 20.23 -28.98
CA ALA A 131 22.55 19.69 -27.71
C ALA A 131 22.64 20.79 -26.63
N SER A 132 23.03 22.03 -27.00
CA SER A 132 23.06 23.16 -26.07
C SER A 132 21.69 23.51 -25.50
N LYS A 133 20.63 23.18 -26.22
CA LYS A 133 19.22 23.36 -25.84
C LYS A 133 18.60 22.09 -25.22
N ASN A 134 19.45 21.11 -24.97
CA ASN A 134 19.00 19.79 -24.50
C ASN A 134 18.01 19.10 -25.46
N LEU A 135 18.23 19.27 -26.77
CA LEU A 135 17.45 18.67 -27.83
C LEU A 135 18.36 17.81 -28.73
N THR A 136 17.77 17.07 -29.64
CA THR A 136 18.49 16.25 -30.63
C THR A 136 18.25 16.78 -32.02
N PHE A 137 19.32 16.92 -32.81
CA PHE A 137 19.19 17.18 -34.23
C PHE A 137 18.84 15.87 -34.97
N ASP A 138 17.66 15.81 -35.61
CA ASP A 138 17.13 14.59 -36.21
C ASP A 138 17.65 14.28 -37.62
N GLY A 139 18.47 15.20 -38.17
CA GLY A 139 19.04 15.07 -39.51
C GLY A 139 18.28 15.85 -40.59
N TRP A 140 18.67 15.64 -41.84
CA TRP A 140 18.10 16.31 -43.00
C TRP A 140 17.06 15.48 -43.71
N TYR A 141 16.03 16.12 -44.25
CA TYR A 141 14.90 15.57 -44.99
C TYR A 141 14.72 16.30 -46.32
N ILE A 142 14.21 15.63 -47.34
CA ILE A 142 13.92 16.18 -48.66
C ILE A 142 12.54 16.81 -48.77
N ASP A 143 11.71 16.64 -47.74
CA ASP A 143 10.37 17.18 -47.69
C ASP A 143 10.09 17.91 -46.35
N ALA A 144 9.25 18.96 -46.42
CA ALA A 144 8.92 19.80 -45.27
C ALA A 144 8.03 19.04 -44.23
N ALA A 145 7.49 17.86 -44.56
CA ALA A 145 6.74 17.02 -43.66
C ALA A 145 7.65 16.05 -42.87
N TYR A 146 8.95 16.08 -43.15
CA TYR A 146 9.96 15.21 -42.54
C TYR A 146 9.68 13.71 -42.73
N GLY A 147 9.12 13.36 -43.91
CA GLY A 147 8.75 11.98 -44.23
C GLY A 147 9.92 11.16 -44.75
N THR A 148 10.82 11.80 -45.54
CA THR A 148 11.91 11.07 -46.22
C THR A 148 13.25 11.71 -45.86
N LYS A 149 14.12 10.91 -45.20
CA LYS A 149 15.47 11.36 -44.87
C LYS A 149 16.32 11.58 -46.13
N TYR A 150 17.09 12.62 -46.12
CA TYR A 150 18.08 12.92 -47.18
C TYR A 150 19.22 11.90 -47.13
N VAL A 151 19.40 11.17 -48.22
CA VAL A 151 20.50 10.24 -48.44
C VAL A 151 21.11 10.53 -49.79
N ARG A 152 21.97 11.56 -49.85
CA ARG A 152 22.79 11.90 -51.03
C ARG A 152 22.04 11.79 -52.37
N GLN A 153 20.99 12.55 -52.52
CA GLN A 153 20.19 12.62 -53.74
C GLN A 153 19.99 14.09 -54.09
N ASP A 154 19.63 14.40 -55.33
CA ASP A 154 19.35 15.75 -55.74
C ASP A 154 18.15 16.31 -54.97
N ALA A 155 18.33 17.44 -54.36
CA ALA A 155 17.29 18.16 -53.66
C ALA A 155 17.56 19.65 -53.68
N ASP A 156 16.57 20.44 -54.08
CA ASP A 156 16.64 21.90 -54.09
C ASP A 156 16.62 22.46 -52.67
N ASN A 157 15.92 21.78 -51.77
CA ASN A 157 15.78 22.17 -50.37
C ASN A 157 15.92 20.97 -49.44
N LEU A 158 16.58 21.21 -48.34
CA LEU A 158 16.69 20.27 -47.22
C LEU A 158 16.02 20.85 -45.98
N TYR A 159 15.29 20.01 -45.33
CA TYR A 159 14.54 20.34 -44.13
C TYR A 159 15.10 19.57 -42.94
N ALA A 160 15.26 20.25 -41.81
CA ALA A 160 15.65 19.62 -40.58
C ALA A 160 14.84 20.16 -39.41
N ARG A 161 14.80 19.37 -38.35
CA ARG A 161 14.16 19.76 -37.10
C ARG A 161 14.99 19.32 -35.93
N TYR A 162 14.85 20.03 -34.84
CA TYR A 162 15.25 19.54 -33.54
C TYR A 162 14.14 18.67 -32.98
N CYS A 163 14.52 17.63 -32.29
CA CYS A 163 13.59 16.73 -31.59
C CYS A 163 13.80 16.84 -30.10
N ALA A 164 12.71 16.88 -29.38
CA ALA A 164 12.66 16.69 -27.95
C ALA A 164 12.37 15.22 -27.63
N THR A 165 12.90 14.74 -26.54
CA THR A 165 12.56 13.45 -25.99
C THR A 165 11.29 13.58 -25.13
N VAL A 166 10.23 12.87 -25.49
CA VAL A 166 9.06 12.71 -24.65
C VAL A 166 9.16 11.34 -23.98
N THR A 167 9.24 11.36 -22.66
CA THR A 167 9.39 10.16 -21.84
C THR A 167 8.10 9.88 -21.09
N PHE A 168 7.58 8.67 -21.24
CA PHE A 168 6.46 8.16 -20.49
C PHE A 168 6.96 7.28 -19.35
N ASP A 169 6.58 7.59 -18.13
CA ASP A 169 6.89 6.79 -16.95
C ASP A 169 5.63 6.52 -16.13
N ASN A 170 5.61 5.41 -15.42
CA ASN A 170 4.48 5.03 -14.56
C ASN A 170 4.77 5.22 -13.06
N GLY A 171 5.85 5.96 -12.74
CA GLY A 171 6.31 6.14 -11.37
C GLY A 171 7.22 5.03 -10.86
N TYR A 172 7.21 3.88 -11.51
CA TYR A 172 8.05 2.73 -11.22
C TYR A 172 9.20 2.58 -12.24
N GLU A 173 8.88 2.71 -13.52
CA GLU A 173 9.83 2.58 -14.62
C GLU A 173 9.48 3.51 -15.78
N THR A 174 10.46 3.74 -16.66
CA THR A 174 10.21 4.37 -17.94
C THR A 174 9.59 3.35 -18.90
N LEU A 175 8.35 3.60 -19.30
CA LEU A 175 7.60 2.74 -20.20
C LEU A 175 8.09 2.92 -21.64
N LYS A 176 8.22 4.18 -22.09
CA LYS A 176 8.58 4.50 -23.46
C LYS A 176 9.24 5.88 -23.54
N SER A 177 10.18 6.03 -24.46
CA SER A 177 10.70 7.32 -24.85
C SER A 177 10.60 7.47 -26.36
N VAL A 178 10.09 8.59 -26.82
CA VAL A 178 9.90 8.90 -28.24
C VAL A 178 10.53 10.25 -28.58
N GLN A 179 11.09 10.34 -29.80
CA GLN A 179 11.60 11.60 -30.33
C GLN A 179 10.49 12.31 -31.07
N VAL A 180 10.18 13.54 -30.68
CA VAL A 180 9.13 14.36 -31.28
C VAL A 180 9.74 15.68 -31.74
N GLY A 181 9.51 16.06 -32.99
CA GLY A 181 9.97 17.35 -33.49
C GLY A 181 9.39 18.50 -32.67
N ILE A 182 10.26 19.48 -32.35
CA ILE A 182 9.75 20.67 -31.65
C ILE A 182 8.72 21.43 -32.51
N ASN A 183 7.81 22.12 -31.82
CA ASN A 183 6.65 22.80 -32.40
C ASN A 183 5.67 21.86 -33.12
N SER A 184 5.74 20.55 -32.83
CA SER A 184 4.80 19.55 -33.33
C SER A 184 3.92 18.99 -32.22
N THR A 185 2.74 18.52 -32.59
CA THR A 185 1.90 17.70 -31.70
C THR A 185 2.29 16.24 -31.83
N MET A 186 1.92 15.44 -30.85
CA MET A 186 2.07 13.99 -30.88
C MET A 186 0.75 13.31 -30.59
N LYS A 187 0.63 12.05 -30.97
CA LYS A 187 -0.48 11.21 -30.56
C LYS A 187 -0.16 10.53 -29.23
N ALA A 188 -1.20 10.21 -28.46
CA ALA A 188 -1.06 9.33 -27.31
C ALA A 188 -0.42 7.98 -27.76
N PRO A 189 0.40 7.36 -26.91
CA PRO A 189 0.88 6.00 -27.17
C PRO A 189 -0.27 5.01 -27.35
N ASP A 190 -0.02 3.99 -28.13
CA ASP A 190 -0.98 2.90 -28.31
C ASP A 190 -1.11 2.10 -27.01
N LYS A 191 -2.33 2.02 -26.49
CA LYS A 191 -2.62 1.29 -25.26
C LYS A 191 -2.51 -0.23 -25.42
N GLU A 192 -2.62 -0.74 -26.64
CA GLU A 192 -2.48 -2.17 -26.95
C GLU A 192 -1.02 -2.60 -27.14
N ASP A 193 -0.09 -1.64 -27.11
CA ASP A 193 1.34 -1.92 -27.18
C ASP A 193 1.84 -2.52 -25.85
N ALA A 194 2.11 -3.82 -25.84
CA ALA A 194 2.56 -4.55 -24.67
C ALA A 194 3.92 -4.04 -24.11
N ASP A 195 4.75 -3.42 -24.97
CA ASP A 195 6.01 -2.78 -24.52
C ASP A 195 5.75 -1.43 -23.83
N PHE A 196 4.56 -0.83 -24.06
CA PHE A 196 4.16 0.41 -23.42
C PHE A 196 3.28 0.18 -22.19
N VAL A 197 2.37 -0.81 -22.23
CA VAL A 197 1.47 -1.15 -21.11
C VAL A 197 1.78 -2.54 -20.59
N PRO A 198 2.64 -2.67 -19.56
CA PRO A 198 2.93 -3.95 -18.93
C PRO A 198 1.69 -4.64 -18.37
N TYR A 199 1.73 -5.96 -18.23
CA TYR A 199 0.61 -6.80 -17.78
C TYR A 199 0.03 -6.44 -16.40
N TYR A 200 0.78 -5.75 -15.55
CA TYR A 200 0.34 -5.32 -14.22
C TYR A 200 -0.43 -3.99 -14.24
N MET A 201 -0.55 -3.33 -15.39
CA MET A 201 -1.31 -2.09 -15.58
C MET A 201 -2.61 -2.38 -16.32
N ASP A 202 -3.70 -1.71 -15.92
CA ASP A 202 -4.97 -1.81 -16.60
C ASP A 202 -4.97 -0.91 -17.84
N GLN A 203 -5.04 -1.50 -19.03
CA GLN A 203 -5.06 -0.80 -20.31
C GLN A 203 -6.17 0.25 -20.44
N GLU A 204 -7.32 -0.04 -19.86
CA GLU A 204 -8.52 0.79 -20.07
C GLU A 204 -8.54 2.04 -19.18
N ASP A 205 -7.79 2.01 -18.08
CA ASP A 205 -7.79 3.07 -17.06
C ASP A 205 -6.47 3.84 -16.97
N LEU A 206 -5.86 4.15 -18.14
CA LEU A 206 -4.67 4.99 -18.19
C LEU A 206 -5.04 6.46 -18.27
N THR A 207 -4.38 7.27 -17.44
CA THR A 207 -4.46 8.73 -17.49
C THR A 207 -3.05 9.31 -17.60
N TYR A 208 -2.88 10.31 -18.44
CA TYR A 208 -1.59 10.96 -18.68
C TYR A 208 -1.58 12.33 -18.00
N VAL A 209 -0.56 12.62 -17.21
CA VAL A 209 -0.42 13.91 -16.53
C VAL A 209 0.97 14.52 -16.79
N ASP A 210 1.03 15.84 -16.80
CA ASP A 210 2.28 16.59 -16.89
C ASP A 210 3.04 16.63 -15.55
N GLU A 211 4.16 17.32 -15.52
CA GLU A 211 5.00 17.52 -14.31
C GLU A 211 4.28 18.23 -13.17
N ASN A 212 3.17 18.93 -13.44
CA ASN A 212 2.36 19.64 -12.45
C ASN A 212 1.12 18.85 -12.04
N GLY A 213 0.92 17.64 -12.59
CA GLY A 213 -0.25 16.81 -12.32
C GLY A 213 -1.49 17.14 -13.16
N ASN A 214 -1.38 18.04 -14.16
CA ASN A 214 -2.51 18.34 -15.04
C ASN A 214 -2.67 17.25 -16.11
N VAL A 215 -3.91 16.89 -16.40
CA VAL A 215 -4.22 15.93 -17.47
C VAL A 215 -3.74 16.44 -18.83
N VAL A 216 -2.99 15.60 -19.52
CA VAL A 216 -2.43 15.90 -20.84
C VAL A 216 -3.48 15.68 -21.92
N ASP A 217 -3.80 16.74 -22.66
CA ASP A 217 -4.56 16.66 -23.89
C ASP A 217 -3.61 16.59 -25.11
N PHE A 218 -3.43 15.41 -25.65
CA PHE A 218 -2.55 15.17 -26.81
C PHE A 218 -3.01 15.89 -28.09
N THR A 219 -4.26 16.35 -28.16
CA THR A 219 -4.77 17.09 -29.34
C THR A 219 -4.24 18.52 -29.36
N SER A 220 -3.89 19.06 -28.22
CA SER A 220 -3.41 20.44 -28.06
C SER A 220 -1.96 20.52 -27.53
N LEU A 221 -1.35 19.42 -27.12
CA LEU A 221 0.00 19.38 -26.61
C LEU A 221 1.02 19.65 -27.72
N VAL A 222 1.67 20.80 -27.67
CA VAL A 222 2.79 21.15 -28.56
C VAL A 222 4.10 20.91 -27.82
N ILE A 223 4.96 20.07 -28.38
CA ILE A 223 6.27 19.75 -27.81
C ILE A 223 7.29 20.82 -28.14
N THR A 224 7.85 21.49 -27.15
CA THR A 224 8.87 22.55 -27.31
C THR A 224 10.18 22.24 -26.60
N LYS A 225 10.17 21.27 -25.67
CA LYS A 225 11.33 20.86 -24.87
C LYS A 225 11.18 19.37 -24.50
N ASN A 226 12.24 18.77 -23.96
CA ASN A 226 12.12 17.45 -23.36
C ASN A 226 11.02 17.45 -22.31
N THR A 227 10.13 16.49 -22.41
CA THR A 227 8.89 16.45 -21.64
C THR A 227 8.74 15.08 -20.99
N ALA A 228 8.53 15.07 -19.69
CA ALA A 228 8.14 13.88 -18.97
C ALA A 228 6.62 13.87 -18.82
N ILE A 229 6.00 12.75 -19.15
CA ILE A 229 4.58 12.51 -18.99
C ILE A 229 4.42 11.31 -18.06
N ARG A 230 3.81 11.54 -16.90
CA ARG A 230 3.46 10.49 -15.97
C ARG A 230 2.22 9.77 -16.45
N VAL A 231 2.31 8.45 -16.54
CA VAL A 231 1.15 7.58 -16.81
C VAL A 231 0.60 7.12 -15.47
N LEU A 232 -0.57 7.64 -15.12
CA LEU A 232 -1.34 7.10 -14.01
C LEU A 232 -2.06 5.84 -14.51
N TRP A 233 -2.05 4.81 -13.69
CA TRP A 233 -2.53 3.49 -14.07
C TRP A 233 -3.24 2.81 -12.92
N LYS A 234 -4.22 2.00 -13.21
CA LYS A 234 -4.92 1.19 -12.24
C LYS A 234 -4.33 -0.23 -12.21
N SER A 235 -4.18 -0.77 -11.03
CA SER A 235 -3.88 -2.19 -10.91
C SER A 235 -5.16 -3.00 -11.16
N PRO A 236 -5.17 -3.98 -12.08
CA PRO A 236 -6.34 -4.82 -12.34
C PRO A 236 -6.65 -5.78 -11.19
N TYR A 237 -5.77 -5.86 -10.20
CA TYR A 237 -5.86 -6.79 -9.07
C TYR A 237 -6.42 -6.17 -7.79
N LEU A 238 -7.02 -4.99 -7.86
CA LEU A 238 -7.61 -4.31 -6.71
C LEU A 238 -9.12 -4.50 -6.63
N THR A 239 -9.62 -4.60 -5.40
CA THR A 239 -11.06 -4.63 -5.09
C THR A 239 -11.52 -3.27 -4.60
N TYR A 240 -12.63 -2.80 -5.14
CA TYR A 240 -13.19 -1.49 -4.83
C TYR A 240 -14.55 -1.61 -4.18
N GLN A 241 -14.82 -0.73 -3.21
CA GLN A 241 -16.12 -0.60 -2.56
C GLN A 241 -16.59 0.86 -2.64
N LYS A 242 -17.85 1.07 -3.03
CA LYS A 242 -18.46 2.39 -3.08
C LYS A 242 -18.64 2.93 -1.66
N ILE A 243 -18.32 4.21 -1.45
CA ILE A 243 -18.55 4.90 -0.19
C ILE A 243 -20.00 5.35 -0.13
N GLU A 244 -20.73 4.91 0.91
CA GLU A 244 -22.14 5.28 1.10
C GLU A 244 -22.31 6.79 1.26
N GLY A 245 -23.39 7.33 0.72
CA GLY A 245 -23.70 8.76 0.77
C GLY A 245 -22.97 9.63 -0.25
N THR A 246 -22.03 9.08 -1.01
CA THR A 246 -21.32 9.80 -2.07
C THR A 246 -21.83 9.42 -3.46
N ALA A 247 -21.64 10.32 -4.44
CA ALA A 247 -22.04 10.04 -5.81
C ALA A 247 -21.14 9.02 -6.48
N ASN A 248 -19.81 9.26 -6.45
CA ASN A 248 -18.83 8.50 -7.23
C ASN A 248 -17.54 8.19 -6.46
N ASP A 249 -17.52 8.28 -5.13
CA ASP A 249 -16.32 8.01 -4.36
C ASP A 249 -16.24 6.55 -3.95
N TYR A 250 -15.04 6.01 -4.04
CA TYR A 250 -14.72 4.61 -3.78
C TYR A 250 -13.51 4.49 -2.85
N ALA A 251 -13.47 3.39 -2.12
CA ALA A 251 -12.29 2.92 -1.43
C ALA A 251 -11.72 1.69 -2.13
N VAL A 252 -10.39 1.58 -2.17
CA VAL A 252 -9.73 0.30 -2.37
C VAL A 252 -9.78 -0.44 -1.04
N VAL A 253 -10.29 -1.67 -1.04
CA VAL A 253 -10.53 -2.44 0.18
C VAL A 253 -9.78 -3.78 0.21
N GLY A 254 -8.98 -4.07 -0.77
CA GLY A 254 -8.20 -5.30 -0.82
C GLY A 254 -7.74 -5.66 -2.22
N PHE A 255 -7.23 -6.88 -2.35
CA PHE A 255 -6.79 -7.46 -3.61
C PHE A 255 -7.84 -8.41 -4.16
N ASN A 256 -7.95 -8.45 -5.49
CA ASN A 256 -8.89 -9.28 -6.21
C ASN A 256 -8.36 -10.71 -6.33
N TYR A 257 -8.78 -11.58 -5.44
CA TYR A 257 -8.52 -13.02 -5.50
C TYR A 257 -9.61 -13.79 -4.75
N GLN A 258 -9.89 -15.01 -5.17
CA GLN A 258 -10.92 -15.84 -4.56
C GLN A 258 -10.34 -16.89 -3.61
N SER A 259 -9.14 -17.37 -3.89
CA SER A 259 -8.44 -18.36 -3.07
C SER A 259 -6.94 -18.31 -3.35
N SER A 260 -6.13 -18.85 -2.44
CA SER A 260 -4.66 -18.91 -2.56
C SER A 260 -4.15 -19.68 -3.79
N ASN A 261 -5.01 -20.42 -4.49
CA ASN A 261 -4.68 -21.17 -5.70
C ASN A 261 -5.41 -20.66 -6.95
N SER A 262 -6.16 -19.56 -6.84
CA SER A 262 -6.83 -18.96 -8.00
C SER A 262 -5.82 -18.33 -8.98
N GLU A 263 -6.26 -18.11 -10.21
CA GLU A 263 -5.47 -17.41 -11.22
C GLU A 263 -5.17 -15.97 -10.76
N GLU A 264 -6.16 -15.30 -10.19
CA GLU A 264 -6.02 -13.95 -9.64
C GLU A 264 -4.93 -13.90 -8.57
N TRP A 265 -4.90 -14.88 -7.65
CA TRP A 265 -3.85 -14.98 -6.64
C TRP A 265 -2.46 -15.14 -7.24
N GLN A 266 -2.32 -16.02 -8.25
CA GLN A 266 -1.04 -16.23 -8.92
C GLN A 266 -0.59 -14.98 -9.70
N ASN A 267 -1.53 -14.23 -10.25
CA ASN A 267 -1.25 -12.97 -10.93
C ASN A 267 -0.80 -11.90 -9.93
N ILE A 268 -1.49 -11.74 -8.80
CA ILE A 268 -1.07 -10.83 -7.73
C ILE A 268 0.36 -11.13 -7.28
N LYS A 269 0.73 -12.40 -7.15
CA LYS A 269 2.10 -12.80 -6.80
C LYS A 269 3.14 -12.51 -7.88
N ARG A 270 2.75 -12.21 -9.09
CA ARG A 270 3.66 -11.97 -10.22
C ARG A 270 3.85 -10.51 -10.55
N PHE A 271 2.91 -9.65 -10.22
CA PHE A 271 3.02 -8.26 -10.64
C PHE A 271 4.09 -7.51 -9.82
N PRO A 272 4.96 -6.72 -10.48
CA PRO A 272 6.08 -6.04 -9.81
C PRO A 272 5.67 -4.74 -9.12
N ALA A 273 4.49 -4.17 -9.44
CA ALA A 273 4.03 -2.89 -8.95
C ALA A 273 2.52 -2.86 -8.77
N ILE A 274 2.05 -1.98 -7.87
CA ILE A 274 0.63 -1.68 -7.67
C ILE A 274 0.41 -0.18 -7.73
N SER A 275 -0.73 0.24 -8.29
CA SER A 275 -1.13 1.63 -8.32
C SER A 275 -2.56 1.81 -7.83
N PHE A 276 -2.75 2.80 -6.97
CA PHE A 276 -4.02 3.23 -6.42
C PHE A 276 -4.38 4.56 -7.09
N LEU A 277 -5.11 4.51 -8.21
CA LEU A 277 -5.59 5.71 -8.89
C LEU A 277 -6.66 6.42 -8.06
N SER A 278 -6.77 7.74 -8.23
CA SER A 278 -7.69 8.57 -7.46
C SER A 278 -8.87 9.09 -8.27
N GLU A 279 -8.67 9.59 -9.48
CA GLU A 279 -9.70 10.35 -10.20
C GLU A 279 -10.04 9.76 -11.54
N ASN A 280 -11.33 9.90 -11.92
CA ASN A 280 -11.87 9.54 -13.23
C ASN A 280 -11.61 8.09 -13.66
N VAL A 281 -11.51 7.19 -12.72
CA VAL A 281 -11.31 5.77 -12.99
C VAL A 281 -12.63 5.07 -13.33
N THR A 282 -12.53 3.95 -14.04
CA THR A 282 -13.69 3.08 -14.32
C THR A 282 -13.69 1.92 -13.32
N ILE A 283 -14.71 1.83 -12.49
CA ILE A 283 -14.85 0.77 -11.49
C ILE A 283 -16.14 0.02 -11.75
N ASN A 284 -16.05 -1.29 -11.98
CA ASN A 284 -17.18 -2.15 -12.29
C ASN A 284 -18.05 -1.62 -13.47
N GLY A 285 -17.42 -1.04 -14.49
CA GLY A 285 -18.09 -0.45 -15.66
C GLY A 285 -18.65 0.96 -15.44
N VAL A 286 -18.56 1.53 -14.24
CA VAL A 286 -18.97 2.91 -13.96
C VAL A 286 -17.77 3.83 -14.18
N LYS A 287 -17.91 4.80 -15.09
CA LYS A 287 -16.88 5.80 -15.42
C LYS A 287 -16.95 7.01 -14.51
N GLY A 288 -15.84 7.69 -14.33
CA GLY A 288 -15.74 8.92 -13.53
C GLY A 288 -15.83 8.69 -12.03
N CYS A 289 -15.33 7.57 -11.56
CA CYS A 289 -15.21 7.26 -10.14
C CYS A 289 -13.93 7.88 -9.56
N ASN A 290 -13.97 8.25 -8.28
CA ASN A 290 -12.82 8.76 -7.53
C ASN A 290 -12.43 7.74 -6.47
N VAL A 291 -11.15 7.43 -6.35
CA VAL A 291 -10.61 6.64 -5.24
C VAL A 291 -10.04 7.62 -4.21
N VAL A 292 -10.73 7.76 -3.09
CA VAL A 292 -10.35 8.71 -2.03
C VAL A 292 -9.74 8.04 -0.80
N THR A 293 -9.83 6.73 -0.72
CA THR A 293 -9.40 5.93 0.43
C THR A 293 -8.78 4.61 -0.03
N ALA A 294 -7.70 4.20 0.64
CA ALA A 294 -7.18 2.84 0.57
C ALA A 294 -7.31 2.20 1.96
N ASP A 295 -8.34 1.40 2.15
CA ASP A 295 -8.69 0.79 3.43
C ASP A 295 -8.75 -0.74 3.35
N PHE A 296 -7.67 -1.38 3.77
CA PHE A 296 -7.52 -2.84 3.77
C PHE A 296 -8.11 -3.51 5.02
N SER A 297 -8.67 -2.75 5.95
CA SER A 297 -9.32 -3.30 7.15
C SER A 297 -10.57 -4.10 6.83
N VAL A 298 -11.24 -3.78 5.74
CA VAL A 298 -12.49 -4.44 5.31
C VAL A 298 -12.21 -5.87 4.82
N SER A 299 -11.05 -6.12 4.24
CA SER A 299 -10.64 -7.47 3.83
C SER A 299 -10.09 -8.32 4.99
N ALA A 300 -9.84 -7.71 6.14
CA ALA A 300 -9.28 -8.36 7.33
C ALA A 300 -10.22 -9.36 8.03
N GLY A 301 -11.43 -9.57 7.53
CA GLY A 301 -12.26 -10.71 7.92
C GLY A 301 -11.64 -12.08 7.58
N MET A 302 -10.56 -12.08 6.81
CA MET A 302 -9.75 -13.26 6.49
C MET A 302 -8.31 -13.05 7.00
N TYR A 303 -8.10 -13.27 8.27
CA TYR A 303 -6.84 -13.12 9.01
C TYR A 303 -5.64 -13.93 8.49
N THR A 304 -5.81 -14.72 7.47
CA THR A 304 -4.76 -15.61 6.95
C THR A 304 -4.15 -15.16 5.63
N ALA A 305 -4.68 -14.13 5.00
CA ALA A 305 -4.31 -13.76 3.63
C ALA A 305 -3.45 -12.50 3.51
N THR A 306 -3.27 -11.72 4.57
CA THR A 306 -2.64 -10.40 4.50
C THR A 306 -1.13 -10.44 4.25
N THR A 307 -0.44 -11.47 4.68
CA THR A 307 1.02 -11.58 4.53
C THR A 307 1.47 -11.93 3.10
N ASP A 308 0.57 -12.53 2.31
CA ASP A 308 0.92 -13.05 0.99
C ASP A 308 0.37 -12.20 -0.17
N GLN A 309 -0.51 -11.25 0.08
CA GLN A 309 -1.23 -10.53 -0.98
C GLN A 309 -0.35 -9.58 -1.80
N CYS A 310 0.64 -8.97 -1.16
CA CYS A 310 1.57 -8.04 -1.80
C CYS A 310 2.97 -8.65 -2.02
N ASP A 311 3.10 -9.96 -2.00
CA ASP A 311 4.38 -10.65 -1.94
C ASP A 311 5.31 -10.36 -3.12
N SER A 312 4.75 -10.02 -4.27
CA SER A 312 5.52 -9.73 -5.48
C SER A 312 5.73 -8.26 -5.74
N ALA A 313 4.92 -7.40 -5.14
CA ALA A 313 4.99 -5.97 -5.40
C ALA A 313 6.32 -5.40 -4.88
N VAL A 314 7.06 -4.74 -5.76
CA VAL A 314 8.32 -4.05 -5.47
C VAL A 314 8.09 -2.56 -5.32
N TYR A 315 7.05 -2.03 -5.94
CA TYR A 315 6.68 -0.62 -5.92
C TYR A 315 5.17 -0.44 -5.70
N ALA A 316 4.79 0.58 -4.91
CA ALA A 316 3.41 1.01 -4.74
C ALA A 316 3.29 2.51 -5.02
N TYR A 317 2.29 2.88 -5.82
CA TYR A 317 2.00 4.26 -6.18
C TYR A 317 0.58 4.63 -5.75
N PHE A 318 0.49 5.59 -4.83
CA PHE A 318 -0.78 6.20 -4.41
C PHE A 318 -0.90 7.57 -5.07
N ALA A 319 -1.88 7.73 -5.95
CA ALA A 319 -2.11 8.98 -6.68
C ALA A 319 -2.72 10.06 -5.77
N ASP A 320 -2.53 11.32 -6.15
CA ASP A 320 -3.18 12.44 -5.47
C ASP A 320 -4.69 12.32 -5.55
N GLY A 321 -5.38 12.76 -4.49
CA GLY A 321 -6.82 12.52 -4.28
C GLY A 321 -7.09 11.49 -3.18
N ILE A 322 -6.17 10.56 -2.93
CA ILE A 322 -6.27 9.62 -1.81
C ILE A 322 -5.89 10.34 -0.52
N GLN A 323 -6.83 10.41 0.42
CA GLN A 323 -6.68 11.14 1.68
C GLN A 323 -6.44 10.24 2.90
N TYR A 324 -6.78 8.96 2.81
CA TYR A 324 -6.72 8.01 3.91
C TYR A 324 -6.14 6.68 3.45
N ILE A 325 -5.13 6.19 4.18
CA ILE A 325 -4.54 4.85 3.99
C ILE A 325 -4.59 4.10 5.32
N ASN A 326 -5.23 2.92 5.32
CA ASN A 326 -5.38 2.06 6.48
C ASN A 326 -4.97 0.63 6.17
N GLN A 327 -4.19 0.02 7.08
CA GLN A 327 -3.74 -1.37 7.04
C GLN A 327 -3.00 -1.80 5.75
N PHE A 328 -2.32 -0.86 5.10
CA PHE A 328 -1.39 -1.20 4.03
C PHE A 328 -0.10 -1.75 4.65
N GLN A 329 0.00 -3.07 4.71
CA GLN A 329 1.02 -3.77 5.47
C GLN A 329 1.45 -5.09 4.83
N SER A 330 2.55 -5.66 5.32
CA SER A 330 3.05 -7.01 4.96
C SER A 330 3.43 -7.21 3.49
N CYS A 331 3.65 -6.13 2.74
CA CYS A 331 4.23 -6.19 1.41
C CYS A 331 5.75 -6.39 1.53
N THR A 332 6.18 -7.62 1.79
CA THR A 332 7.55 -7.92 2.24
C THR A 332 8.64 -7.66 1.20
N LYS A 333 8.30 -7.62 -0.09
CA LYS A 333 9.23 -7.30 -1.18
C LYS A 333 9.19 -5.84 -1.62
N LEU A 334 8.32 -5.04 -1.03
CA LEU A 334 8.17 -3.64 -1.40
C LEU A 334 9.47 -2.87 -1.10
N GLU A 335 10.06 -2.29 -2.12
CA GLU A 335 11.30 -1.53 -2.04
C GLU A 335 11.07 -0.02 -2.08
N SER A 336 10.00 0.41 -2.71
CA SER A 336 9.67 1.82 -2.91
C SER A 336 8.17 2.07 -2.86
N VAL A 337 7.79 3.21 -2.32
CA VAL A 337 6.40 3.68 -2.28
C VAL A 337 6.34 5.18 -2.56
N LYS A 338 5.36 5.57 -3.35
CA LYS A 338 5.00 6.98 -3.56
C LYS A 338 3.68 7.25 -2.85
N LEU A 339 3.71 8.10 -1.84
CA LEU A 339 2.51 8.59 -1.16
C LEU A 339 1.98 9.86 -1.82
N PRO A 340 0.65 10.09 -1.81
CA PRO A 340 0.05 11.26 -2.42
C PRO A 340 0.22 12.50 -1.54
N ALA A 341 0.34 13.68 -2.14
CA ALA A 341 0.37 14.95 -1.42
C ALA A 341 -0.95 15.26 -0.69
N SER A 342 -2.04 14.67 -1.16
CA SER A 342 -3.39 14.78 -0.56
C SER A 342 -3.58 13.96 0.71
N LEU A 343 -2.64 13.08 1.08
CA LEU A 343 -2.79 12.18 2.24
C LEU A 343 -2.92 12.96 3.54
N LYS A 344 -4.00 12.70 4.28
CA LYS A 344 -4.31 13.31 5.58
C LYS A 344 -4.13 12.35 6.74
N VAL A 345 -4.44 11.07 6.53
CA VAL A 345 -4.45 10.07 7.59
C VAL A 345 -3.71 8.81 7.16
N LEU A 346 -2.79 8.38 8.00
CA LEU A 346 -2.10 7.12 7.89
C LEU A 346 -2.36 6.28 9.14
N GLU A 347 -3.07 5.17 8.99
CA GLU A 347 -3.45 4.30 10.10
C GLU A 347 -2.98 2.86 9.88
N LYS A 348 -2.41 2.22 10.90
CA LYS A 348 -1.98 0.81 10.94
C LYS A 348 -1.23 0.35 9.69
N SER A 349 -0.48 1.24 9.09
CA SER A 349 0.14 1.01 7.78
C SER A 349 1.66 0.95 7.90
N PHE A 350 2.30 0.37 6.89
CA PHE A 350 3.74 0.17 6.82
C PHE A 350 4.29 -0.72 7.94
N TRP A 351 3.57 -1.81 8.22
CA TRP A 351 4.04 -2.89 9.06
C TRP A 351 4.67 -3.99 8.21
N ASN A 352 5.73 -4.62 8.71
CA ASN A 352 6.38 -5.78 8.09
C ASN A 352 6.74 -5.57 6.61
N MET A 353 7.39 -4.43 6.30
CA MET A 353 7.88 -4.09 4.97
C MET A 353 9.41 -4.05 4.95
N LYS A 354 10.04 -5.22 5.12
CA LYS A 354 11.48 -5.41 5.39
C LYS A 354 12.42 -4.87 4.32
N ASN A 355 11.96 -4.82 3.07
CA ASN A 355 12.77 -4.42 1.93
C ASN A 355 12.58 -2.97 1.51
N LEU A 356 11.71 -2.22 2.19
CA LEU A 356 11.49 -0.81 1.90
C LEU A 356 12.79 -0.02 2.12
N LYS A 357 13.20 0.77 1.12
CA LYS A 357 14.48 1.48 1.11
C LYS A 357 14.38 2.93 1.59
N SER A 358 13.20 3.53 1.40
CA SER A 358 12.89 4.88 1.84
C SER A 358 11.40 5.06 1.98
N LEU A 359 10.99 6.01 2.80
CA LEU A 359 9.60 6.42 2.95
C LEU A 359 9.56 7.91 3.24
N GLU A 360 8.91 8.66 2.35
CA GLU A 360 8.67 10.08 2.48
C GLU A 360 7.20 10.30 2.84
N LEU A 361 6.96 10.93 3.98
CA LEU A 361 5.62 11.32 4.40
C LEU A 361 5.30 12.71 3.83
N PRO A 362 4.10 12.92 3.26
CA PRO A 362 3.75 14.20 2.66
C PRO A 362 3.52 15.28 3.71
N GLU A 363 3.89 16.52 3.40
CA GLU A 363 3.74 17.69 4.29
C GLU A 363 2.27 18.02 4.66
N GLY A 364 1.29 17.43 3.95
CA GLY A 364 -0.12 17.55 4.27
C GLY A 364 -0.66 16.54 5.27
N LEU A 365 0.15 15.60 5.75
CA LEU A 365 -0.27 14.56 6.69
C LEU A 365 -0.64 15.18 8.05
N GLU A 366 -1.84 14.86 8.56
CA GLU A 366 -2.38 15.42 9.80
C GLU A 366 -2.39 14.38 10.94
N ILE A 367 -2.60 13.10 10.60
CA ILE A 367 -2.85 12.04 11.57
C ILE A 367 -2.00 10.81 11.26
N LEU A 368 -1.29 10.35 12.27
CA LEU A 368 -0.43 9.15 12.21
C LEU A 368 -0.78 8.21 13.36
N ILE A 369 -1.42 7.10 13.04
CA ILE A 369 -1.90 6.14 14.03
C ILE A 369 -1.30 4.76 13.79
N ASP A 370 -0.64 4.19 14.81
CA ASP A 370 -0.20 2.80 14.87
C ASP A 370 0.50 2.32 13.59
N SER A 371 1.36 3.16 13.03
CA SER A 371 1.97 2.99 11.72
C SER A 371 3.49 3.01 11.79
N LEU A 372 4.16 2.63 10.68
CA LEU A 372 5.59 2.73 10.48
C LEU A 372 6.43 1.67 11.25
N TRP A 373 5.84 0.53 11.54
CA TRP A 373 6.51 -0.61 12.19
C TRP A 373 7.19 -1.50 11.12
N GLY A 374 8.31 -1.07 10.60
CA GLY A 374 8.96 -1.64 9.42
C GLY A 374 9.38 -3.11 9.52
N ASP A 375 9.68 -3.62 10.71
CA ASP A 375 10.01 -5.03 10.92
C ASP A 375 9.05 -5.67 11.92
N TYR A 376 8.48 -6.80 11.51
CA TYR A 376 7.64 -7.65 12.35
C TYR A 376 8.46 -8.86 12.79
N MET A 377 8.75 -8.96 14.07
CA MET A 377 9.42 -10.15 14.60
C MET A 377 8.43 -11.31 14.69
N GLU A 378 8.60 -12.30 13.83
CA GLU A 378 7.85 -13.54 13.82
C GLU A 378 7.97 -14.26 15.17
N GLY A 379 6.86 -14.56 15.83
CA GLY A 379 6.80 -15.27 17.09
C GLY A 379 6.41 -14.46 18.32
N MET A 380 6.17 -13.16 18.20
CA MET A 380 5.62 -12.38 19.31
C MET A 380 4.08 -12.42 19.28
N VAL A 381 3.55 -13.31 20.05
CA VAL A 381 2.11 -13.31 20.42
C VAL A 381 1.92 -12.18 21.44
N GLY A 382 1.59 -11.00 20.94
CA GLY A 382 1.39 -9.80 21.74
C GLY A 382 2.17 -8.62 21.15
N TYR A 383 1.50 -7.52 20.97
CA TYR A 383 2.02 -6.29 20.40
C TYR A 383 3.10 -5.68 21.33
N TYR A 384 4.34 -6.15 21.24
CA TYR A 384 5.42 -5.56 22.02
C TYR A 384 5.98 -4.33 21.31
N ARG A 385 5.74 -3.16 21.89
CA ARG A 385 6.41 -1.93 21.48
C ARG A 385 7.89 -2.00 21.86
N GLY A 386 8.75 -2.14 20.91
CA GLY A 386 10.19 -2.21 21.16
C GLY A 386 11.00 -2.46 19.90
N VAL A 387 10.31 -2.56 18.76
CA VAL A 387 10.96 -2.81 17.48
C VAL A 387 11.19 -1.48 16.77
N SER A 388 12.33 -1.35 16.13
CA SER A 388 12.66 -0.19 15.34
C SER A 388 11.72 -0.09 14.13
N ALA A 389 11.53 1.12 13.65
CA ALA A 389 10.96 1.40 12.35
C ALA A 389 11.80 0.71 11.26
N PHE A 390 12.01 1.35 10.17
CA PHE A 390 12.86 0.91 9.08
C PHE A 390 14.36 1.06 9.39
N PRO A 391 15.24 0.42 8.61
CA PRO A 391 16.69 0.63 8.72
C PRO A 391 17.15 2.04 8.30
N PHE A 392 16.24 2.86 7.80
CA PHE A 392 16.43 4.27 7.46
C PHE A 392 15.59 5.17 8.36
N THR A 393 15.92 6.45 8.41
CA THR A 393 15.16 7.44 9.19
C THR A 393 13.93 7.89 8.42
N VAL A 394 12.75 7.76 9.02
CA VAL A 394 11.51 8.38 8.53
C VAL A 394 11.31 9.71 9.24
N THR A 395 11.14 10.79 8.46
CA THR A 395 10.82 12.11 9.00
C THR A 395 9.32 12.31 9.00
N VAL A 396 8.76 12.59 10.17
CA VAL A 396 7.35 12.94 10.34
C VAL A 396 7.20 14.45 10.16
N PRO A 397 6.37 14.92 9.22
CA PRO A 397 6.21 16.35 8.93
C PRO A 397 5.59 17.11 10.11
N ALA A 398 5.87 18.41 10.19
CA ALA A 398 5.36 19.27 11.25
C ALA A 398 3.83 19.47 11.20
N SER A 399 3.21 19.19 10.07
CA SER A 399 1.74 19.21 9.90
C SER A 399 1.00 18.16 10.72
N VAL A 400 1.70 17.11 11.18
CA VAL A 400 1.08 16.03 11.95
C VAL A 400 0.67 16.54 13.33
N GLN A 401 -0.64 16.62 13.54
CA GLN A 401 -1.27 17.10 14.77
C GLN A 401 -1.58 15.96 15.75
N THR A 402 -1.81 14.76 15.23
CA THR A 402 -2.17 13.58 16.03
C THR A 402 -1.25 12.43 15.77
N VAL A 403 -0.55 11.98 16.81
CA VAL A 403 0.27 10.77 16.80
C VAL A 403 -0.23 9.81 17.86
N VAL A 404 -0.52 8.59 17.47
CA VAL A 404 -0.87 7.51 18.38
C VAL A 404 -0.06 6.28 18.03
N THR A 405 0.79 5.84 18.95
CA THR A 405 1.57 4.62 18.82
C THR A 405 2.43 4.55 17.55
N VAL A 406 3.68 4.91 17.69
CA VAL A 406 4.69 4.89 16.62
C VAL A 406 6.00 4.31 17.13
N PRO A 407 6.91 3.85 16.25
CA PRO A 407 8.26 3.39 16.65
C PRO A 407 9.10 4.48 17.32
N SER A 408 10.11 4.06 18.06
CA SER A 408 10.96 4.97 18.87
C SER A 408 12.06 5.69 18.07
N ASN A 409 12.25 5.38 16.79
CA ASN A 409 13.34 5.88 15.97
C ASN A 409 12.90 6.77 14.79
N LEU A 410 11.73 7.38 14.89
CA LEU A 410 11.29 8.39 13.92
C LEU A 410 12.01 9.73 14.19
N LYS A 411 12.08 10.57 13.18
CA LYS A 411 12.51 11.96 13.31
C LYS A 411 11.31 12.86 13.08
N PHE A 412 11.07 13.80 13.97
CA PHE A 412 10.07 14.84 13.77
C PHE A 412 10.71 16.07 13.12
N ALA A 413 10.03 16.66 12.14
CA ALA A 413 10.50 17.86 11.46
C ALA A 413 10.58 19.06 12.42
N GLU A 414 11.38 20.05 12.06
CA GLU A 414 11.45 21.33 12.78
C GLU A 414 10.06 21.99 12.78
N GLY A 415 9.64 22.50 13.95
CA GLY A 415 8.30 23.07 14.15
C GLY A 415 7.23 22.06 14.58
N SER A 416 7.54 20.75 14.63
CA SER A 416 6.63 19.77 15.23
C SER A 416 6.49 19.97 16.74
N GLU A 417 5.29 19.74 17.26
CA GLU A 417 5.05 19.69 18.72
C GLU A 417 5.59 18.41 19.37
N TYR A 418 5.94 17.39 18.56
CA TYR A 418 6.43 16.08 19.04
C TYR A 418 7.95 16.04 19.09
N TYR A 419 8.46 15.43 20.14
CA TYR A 419 9.90 15.23 20.32
C TYR A 419 10.20 13.98 21.16
N TYR A 420 11.38 13.40 20.95
CA TYR A 420 11.88 12.31 21.80
C TYR A 420 12.74 12.85 22.94
N GLU A 421 12.50 12.30 24.12
CA GLU A 421 13.35 12.50 25.31
C GLU A 421 13.57 11.14 25.97
N GLU A 422 14.81 10.78 26.21
CA GLU A 422 15.21 9.48 26.76
C GLU A 422 14.59 8.25 26.05
N GLY A 423 14.30 8.36 24.77
CA GLY A 423 13.73 7.29 23.95
C GLY A 423 12.21 7.10 24.11
N GLU A 424 11.52 8.02 24.75
CA GLU A 424 10.07 8.10 24.81
C GLU A 424 9.56 9.30 24.01
N LEU A 425 8.35 9.21 23.47
CA LEU A 425 7.74 10.26 22.65
C LEU A 425 6.90 11.18 23.50
N PHE A 426 7.19 12.44 23.44
CA PHE A 426 6.48 13.53 24.14
C PHE A 426 5.93 14.55 23.17
N ARG A 427 4.99 15.34 23.68
CA ARG A 427 4.59 16.61 23.09
C ARG A 427 4.19 17.59 24.20
N ASN A 428 4.30 18.89 23.91
CA ASN A 428 3.73 19.91 24.77
C ASN A 428 2.30 20.20 24.35
N ARG A 429 1.34 19.73 25.13
CA ARG A 429 -0.09 19.85 24.81
C ARG A 429 -0.76 20.89 25.67
N THR A 430 -1.46 21.84 25.05
CA THR A 430 -2.33 22.78 25.76
C THR A 430 -3.72 22.18 25.91
N ILE A 431 -4.17 22.06 27.17
CA ILE A 431 -5.48 21.57 27.56
C ILE A 431 -6.08 22.66 28.43
N ASP A 432 -7.24 23.18 28.06
CA ASP A 432 -7.94 24.27 28.77
C ASP A 432 -7.05 25.47 29.10
N GLY A 433 -6.19 25.86 28.17
CA GLY A 433 -5.27 27.00 28.30
C GLY A 433 -4.00 26.74 29.11
N VAL A 434 -3.80 25.52 29.61
CA VAL A 434 -2.59 25.12 30.35
C VAL A 434 -1.78 24.14 29.49
N THR A 435 -0.49 24.43 29.32
CA THR A 435 0.41 23.56 28.56
C THR A 435 1.05 22.52 29.47
N TYR A 436 0.90 21.26 29.11
CA TYR A 436 1.43 20.10 29.83
C TYR A 436 2.51 19.37 29.03
N LYS A 437 3.59 18.95 29.68
CA LYS A 437 4.49 17.93 29.12
C LYS A 437 3.77 16.60 29.10
N THR A 438 3.41 16.15 27.90
CA THR A 438 2.53 15.01 27.70
C THR A 438 3.32 13.81 27.15
N LEU A 439 3.26 12.68 27.84
CA LEU A 439 3.76 11.41 27.33
C LEU A 439 2.81 10.87 26.26
N VAL A 440 3.29 10.76 25.03
CA VAL A 440 2.49 10.28 23.87
C VAL A 440 2.68 8.79 23.66
N CYS A 441 3.91 8.31 23.79
CA CYS A 441 4.22 6.90 23.54
C CYS A 441 5.45 6.47 24.37
N THR A 442 5.31 5.36 25.07
CA THR A 442 6.43 4.68 25.72
C THR A 442 6.60 3.27 25.18
N TYR A 443 7.69 2.61 25.48
CA TYR A 443 8.09 1.38 24.82
C TYR A 443 8.41 0.28 25.81
N GLN A 444 8.32 -0.98 25.37
CA GLN A 444 8.57 -2.17 26.20
C GLN A 444 9.95 -2.16 26.88
N THR A 445 10.92 -1.49 26.28
CA THR A 445 12.28 -1.33 26.85
C THR A 445 12.31 -0.54 28.16
N LYS A 446 11.27 0.23 28.45
CA LYS A 446 11.10 0.99 29.70
C LYS A 446 10.44 0.17 30.82
N VAL A 447 9.93 -1.01 30.50
CA VAL A 447 9.30 -1.90 31.47
C VAL A 447 10.36 -2.76 32.16
N VAL A 448 10.55 -2.56 33.44
CA VAL A 448 11.52 -3.29 34.26
C VAL A 448 10.78 -4.19 35.25
N ASN A 449 11.03 -5.48 35.21
CA ASN A 449 10.38 -6.48 36.10
C ASN A 449 8.83 -6.39 36.10
N GLY A 450 8.25 -6.07 34.95
CA GLY A 450 6.79 -5.90 34.78
C GLY A 450 6.25 -4.56 35.30
N THR A 451 7.11 -3.62 35.65
CA THR A 451 6.73 -2.27 36.11
C THR A 451 7.22 -1.22 35.12
N LEU A 452 6.33 -0.35 34.72
CA LEU A 452 6.63 0.90 34.03
C LEU A 452 6.56 2.05 35.01
N THR A 453 7.67 2.78 35.17
CA THR A 453 7.69 4.01 35.96
C THR A 453 7.82 5.20 35.00
N VAL A 454 6.78 6.02 34.92
CA VAL A 454 6.81 7.27 34.17
C VAL A 454 7.62 8.30 34.93
N ALA A 455 8.55 8.98 34.24
CA ALA A 455 9.48 9.90 34.85
C ALA A 455 8.79 11.12 35.53
N GLU A 456 9.38 11.61 36.61
CA GLU A 456 8.96 12.90 37.22
C GLU A 456 9.13 14.03 36.20
N GLY A 457 8.22 15.02 36.25
CA GLY A 457 8.14 16.10 35.27
C GLY A 457 7.19 15.83 34.12
N VAL A 458 6.72 14.60 33.94
CA VAL A 458 5.62 14.29 33.03
C VAL A 458 4.32 14.72 33.70
N GLU A 459 3.56 15.61 33.03
CA GLU A 459 2.36 16.23 33.62
C GLU A 459 1.07 15.65 33.06
N ALA A 460 1.12 15.10 31.81
CA ALA A 460 -0.03 14.46 31.19
C ALA A 460 0.37 13.17 30.44
N VAL A 461 -0.63 12.32 30.21
CA VAL A 461 -0.46 11.08 29.46
C VAL A 461 -1.50 11.03 28.35
N SER A 462 -1.09 10.75 27.14
CA SER A 462 -2.01 10.58 26.00
C SER A 462 -2.74 9.26 26.05
N VAL A 463 -3.97 9.24 25.58
CA VAL A 463 -4.69 8.02 25.27
C VAL A 463 -3.85 7.19 24.28
N GLY A 464 -3.67 5.92 24.56
CA GLY A 464 -2.81 5.03 23.76
C GLY A 464 -1.32 5.07 24.10
N ALA A 465 -0.85 5.92 25.04
CA ALA A 465 0.55 5.99 25.44
C ALA A 465 1.15 4.64 25.86
N PHE A 466 0.35 3.78 26.44
CA PHE A 466 0.72 2.45 26.93
C PHE A 466 0.25 1.30 26.03
N LYS A 467 -0.30 1.58 24.87
CA LYS A 467 -0.82 0.57 23.94
C LYS A 467 0.24 -0.49 23.62
N GLY A 468 -0.13 -1.76 23.71
CA GLY A 468 0.74 -2.88 23.34
C GLY A 468 1.85 -3.22 24.34
N LEU A 469 1.89 -2.61 25.54
CA LEU A 469 2.87 -2.99 26.56
C LEU A 469 2.43 -4.23 27.32
N ASN A 470 3.41 -5.08 27.62
CA ASN A 470 3.27 -6.16 28.59
C ASN A 470 3.76 -5.67 29.96
N VAL A 471 2.85 -5.20 30.78
CA VAL A 471 3.15 -4.55 32.05
C VAL A 471 2.15 -4.96 33.12
N ARG A 472 2.62 -5.16 34.32
CA ARG A 472 1.79 -5.46 35.51
C ARG A 472 1.43 -4.20 36.29
N TYR A 473 2.38 -3.30 36.42
CA TYR A 473 2.24 -2.09 37.24
C TYR A 473 2.69 -0.88 36.43
N ILE A 474 1.92 0.19 36.51
CA ILE A 474 2.29 1.50 35.96
C ILE A 474 2.33 2.48 37.13
N SER A 475 3.45 3.15 37.31
CA SER A 475 3.63 4.24 38.30
C SER A 475 3.68 5.55 37.57
N LEU A 476 2.67 6.40 37.79
CA LEU A 476 2.61 7.77 37.26
C LEU A 476 3.31 8.71 38.26
N PRO A 477 3.96 9.79 37.78
CA PRO A 477 4.74 10.69 38.61
C PRO A 477 3.88 11.58 39.51
N SER A 478 4.52 12.21 40.51
CA SER A 478 3.87 13.21 41.38
C SER A 478 3.43 14.47 40.60
N THR A 479 4.04 14.71 39.46
CA THR A 479 3.74 15.84 38.58
C THR A 479 2.52 15.61 37.68
N PHE A 480 1.95 14.40 37.71
CA PHE A 480 0.81 14.04 36.86
C PHE A 480 -0.45 14.86 37.17
N LYS A 481 -1.04 15.49 36.19
CA LYS A 481 -2.19 16.42 36.31
C LYS A 481 -3.32 16.16 35.33
N ALA A 482 -3.05 15.62 34.14
CA ALA A 482 -4.03 15.57 33.07
C ALA A 482 -3.93 14.32 32.19
N ILE A 483 -5.04 14.01 31.49
CA ILE A 483 -5.05 13.05 30.39
C ILE A 483 -5.25 13.83 29.10
N SER A 484 -4.39 13.58 28.13
CA SER A 484 -4.48 14.16 26.81
C SER A 484 -5.16 13.17 25.86
N TYR A 485 -6.28 13.59 25.29
CA TYR A 485 -6.88 12.87 24.19
C TYR A 485 -6.15 13.17 22.88
N ALA A 486 -6.21 12.25 21.95
CA ALA A 486 -5.83 12.51 20.57
C ALA A 486 -6.91 13.43 19.97
N SER A 487 -6.74 14.74 20.12
CA SER A 487 -7.67 15.74 19.59
C SER A 487 -6.91 16.77 18.77
N ASP A 488 -7.53 17.33 17.77
CA ASP A 488 -7.01 18.46 17.03
C ASP A 488 -7.20 19.79 17.83
N GLU A 489 -6.73 20.89 17.25
CA GLU A 489 -6.88 22.24 17.80
C GLU A 489 -8.33 22.68 18.03
N ASN A 490 -9.30 21.97 17.44
CA ASN A 490 -10.73 22.22 17.57
C ASN A 490 -11.42 21.29 18.59
N ASN A 491 -10.67 20.59 19.45
CA ASN A 491 -11.16 19.58 20.39
C ASN A 491 -11.95 18.43 19.73
N LYS A 492 -11.69 18.16 18.47
CA LYS A 492 -12.26 17.00 17.80
C LYS A 492 -11.36 15.80 18.07
N THR A 493 -11.88 14.85 18.80
CA THR A 493 -11.21 13.56 18.99
C THR A 493 -11.36 12.74 17.73
N TYR A 494 -10.24 12.19 17.27
CA TYR A 494 -10.31 11.09 16.33
C TYR A 494 -10.75 9.86 17.11
N GLU A 495 -11.86 9.28 16.73
CA GLU A 495 -12.19 7.96 17.22
C GLU A 495 -11.03 7.02 16.88
N LEU A 496 -10.32 6.59 17.88
CA LEU A 496 -9.48 5.39 17.81
C LEU A 496 -10.43 4.20 17.78
N SER A 497 -11.41 4.21 16.88
CA SER A 497 -12.37 3.15 16.80
C SER A 497 -11.63 1.89 16.39
N TYR A 498 -11.72 0.89 17.23
CA TYR A 498 -11.66 -0.47 16.77
C TYR A 498 -12.78 -0.60 15.75
N TYR A 499 -12.46 -0.40 14.49
CA TYR A 499 -13.39 -0.45 13.41
C TYR A 499 -14.13 -1.77 13.40
N THR A 500 -15.37 -1.72 13.71
CA THR A 500 -16.34 -2.70 13.26
C THR A 500 -16.78 -2.29 11.85
N GLY A 501 -15.96 -2.60 10.84
CA GLY A 501 -16.39 -2.77 9.46
C GLY A 501 -17.09 -1.63 8.71
N SER A 502 -17.22 -0.42 9.27
CA SER A 502 -17.73 0.73 8.53
C SER A 502 -16.56 1.56 8.03
N MET A 503 -16.45 1.70 6.72
CA MET A 503 -15.53 2.67 6.13
C MET A 503 -15.83 4.05 6.67
N LEU A 504 -14.79 4.83 6.94
CA LEU A 504 -14.90 6.26 7.20
C LEU A 504 -15.49 6.93 5.97
N THR A 505 -16.81 7.00 5.91
CA THR A 505 -17.54 7.74 4.88
C THR A 505 -17.34 9.25 5.02
N ASP A 506 -17.04 9.66 6.23
CA ASP A 506 -16.47 10.96 6.57
C ASP A 506 -15.37 10.70 7.58
N MET A 507 -14.21 11.34 7.42
CA MET A 507 -13.33 11.58 8.54
C MET A 507 -14.09 12.54 9.48
N GLN A 508 -15.19 12.07 10.03
CA GLN A 508 -15.93 12.82 11.04
C GLN A 508 -15.01 12.82 12.25
N ARG A 509 -14.35 13.92 12.39
CA ARG A 509 -13.83 14.37 13.65
C ARG A 509 -15.03 14.44 14.58
N VAL A 510 -15.33 13.33 15.21
CA VAL A 510 -16.41 13.27 16.18
C VAL A 510 -15.98 14.17 17.30
N GLN A 511 -16.81 15.17 17.61
CA GLN A 511 -16.64 15.91 18.85
C GLN A 511 -16.66 14.86 19.96
N ALA A 512 -15.66 14.87 20.84
CA ALA A 512 -15.63 13.91 21.93
C ALA A 512 -17.02 13.88 22.57
N PRO A 513 -17.64 12.70 22.66
CA PRO A 513 -18.78 12.56 23.53
C PRO A 513 -18.34 13.07 24.91
N ASP A 514 -19.30 13.48 25.76
CA ASP A 514 -18.95 13.93 27.09
C ASP A 514 -17.81 13.08 27.68
N GLU A 515 -16.93 13.68 28.43
CA GLU A 515 -15.68 13.11 28.92
C GLU A 515 -15.83 11.66 29.44
N LYS A 516 -16.98 11.35 30.01
CA LYS A 516 -17.33 10.03 30.52
C LYS A 516 -17.47 8.97 29.41
N SER A 517 -18.16 9.29 28.32
CA SER A 517 -18.37 8.36 27.20
C SER A 517 -17.09 8.14 26.39
N ALA A 518 -16.24 9.16 26.28
CA ALA A 518 -14.93 9.03 25.65
C ALA A 518 -14.00 8.13 26.49
N ILE A 519 -14.03 8.25 27.79
CA ILE A 519 -13.22 7.48 28.72
C ILE A 519 -13.66 6.02 28.80
N ASP A 520 -14.96 5.76 28.78
CA ASP A 520 -15.50 4.40 28.80
C ASP A 520 -15.12 3.63 27.51
N SER A 521 -14.97 4.32 26.40
CA SER A 521 -14.58 3.73 25.12
C SER A 521 -13.04 3.62 24.92
N TYR A 522 -12.27 4.52 25.52
CA TYR A 522 -10.84 4.72 25.25
C TYR A 522 -9.99 4.94 26.50
N SER A 523 -10.09 4.05 27.45
CA SER A 523 -9.21 4.14 28.60
C SER A 523 -7.73 4.18 28.16
N VAL A 524 -6.92 4.99 28.82
CA VAL A 524 -5.45 5.05 28.60
C VAL A 524 -4.82 3.67 28.58
N PHE A 525 -5.46 2.70 29.20
CA PHE A 525 -5.03 1.31 29.38
C PHE A 525 -5.81 0.28 28.56
N SER A 526 -6.76 0.70 27.72
CA SER A 526 -7.66 -0.23 26.98
C SER A 526 -6.94 -1.23 26.08
N SER A 527 -5.71 -0.97 25.74
CA SER A 527 -4.90 -1.80 24.84
C SER A 527 -3.72 -2.48 25.52
N LEU A 528 -3.71 -2.50 26.84
CA LEU A 528 -2.77 -3.32 27.58
C LEU A 528 -3.21 -4.79 27.52
N ASN A 529 -2.24 -5.70 27.51
CA ASN A 529 -2.55 -7.12 27.60
C ASN A 529 -3.22 -7.39 28.96
N SER A 530 -4.54 -7.61 28.94
CA SER A 530 -5.38 -7.69 30.13
C SER A 530 -5.00 -8.80 31.11
N ASP A 531 -4.30 -9.83 30.62
CA ASP A 531 -3.96 -11.00 31.45
C ASP A 531 -2.80 -10.76 32.41
N SER A 532 -2.01 -9.70 32.20
CA SER A 532 -0.84 -9.37 33.04
C SER A 532 -0.96 -8.07 33.81
N PHE A 533 -1.93 -7.20 33.43
CA PHE A 533 -2.05 -5.87 34.02
C PHE A 533 -2.74 -5.89 35.38
N GLY A 534 -2.08 -5.36 36.40
CA GLY A 534 -2.58 -5.34 37.78
C GLY A 534 -3.03 -3.96 38.26
N TYR A 535 -2.12 -2.99 38.35
CA TYR A 535 -2.39 -1.73 39.06
C TYR A 535 -1.74 -0.52 38.40
N VAL A 536 -2.41 0.64 38.53
CA VAL A 536 -1.83 1.97 38.28
C VAL A 536 -1.67 2.68 39.61
N TYR A 537 -0.47 3.12 39.87
CA TYR A 537 -0.14 3.96 41.02
C TYR A 537 0.03 5.41 40.55
N LEU A 538 -0.74 6.32 41.14
CA LEU A 538 -0.50 7.76 41.01
C LEU A 538 0.26 8.21 42.27
N ASN A 539 1.47 8.71 42.09
CA ASN A 539 2.29 9.22 43.20
C ASN A 539 1.81 10.60 43.71
N VAL A 540 0.51 10.74 43.90
CA VAL A 540 -0.18 11.94 44.38
C VAL A 540 -1.10 11.58 45.53
N ALA A 541 -1.33 12.49 46.44
CA ALA A 541 -2.15 12.25 47.64
C ALA A 541 -3.67 12.17 47.30
N SER A 542 -4.11 12.76 46.19
CA SER A 542 -5.48 12.73 45.73
C SER A 542 -5.53 12.73 44.20
N MET A 543 -6.64 12.27 43.62
CA MET A 543 -6.85 12.39 42.18
C MET A 543 -6.80 13.85 41.76
N PRO A 544 -6.03 14.21 40.72
CA PRO A 544 -6.01 15.56 40.20
C PRO A 544 -7.41 16.06 39.81
N GLU A 545 -7.67 17.33 40.08
CA GLU A 545 -8.96 17.95 39.75
C GLU A 545 -9.23 17.89 38.24
N GLY A 546 -10.45 17.54 37.85
CA GLY A 546 -10.86 17.43 36.45
C GLY A 546 -10.54 16.09 35.79
N ILE A 547 -9.83 15.17 36.45
CA ILE A 547 -9.61 13.83 35.93
C ILE A 547 -10.72 12.91 36.42
N SER A 548 -11.45 12.32 35.47
CA SER A 548 -12.43 11.29 35.80
C SER A 548 -11.76 10.06 36.43
N GLU A 549 -12.36 9.54 37.47
CA GLU A 549 -11.94 8.28 38.11
C GLU A 549 -11.99 7.08 37.11
N TYR A 550 -12.74 7.22 36.04
CA TYR A 550 -12.88 6.21 34.99
C TYR A 550 -11.72 6.20 33.98
N ALA A 551 -10.92 7.24 33.93
CA ALA A 551 -9.86 7.41 32.94
C ALA A 551 -8.82 6.28 32.93
N PHE A 552 -8.60 5.65 34.06
CA PHE A 552 -7.58 4.61 34.23
C PHE A 552 -8.13 3.19 34.15
N THR A 553 -9.39 3.01 34.42
CA THR A 553 -9.93 1.66 34.62
C THR A 553 -11.43 1.60 34.41
N GLN A 554 -11.91 1.69 33.23
CA GLN A 554 -13.33 1.44 32.89
C GLN A 554 -14.29 1.39 34.11
N GLY A 555 -14.49 2.54 34.77
CA GLY A 555 -15.48 2.68 35.82
C GLY A 555 -15.03 2.27 37.25
N ARG A 556 -13.78 2.38 37.62
CA ARG A 556 -13.31 2.04 38.95
C ARG A 556 -12.97 3.24 39.80
N THR A 557 -13.35 3.19 41.05
CA THR A 557 -13.03 4.25 42.03
C THR A 557 -11.60 4.10 42.52
N PRO A 558 -10.75 5.13 42.40
CA PRO A 558 -9.43 5.14 43.02
C PRO A 558 -9.52 5.10 44.55
N TYR A 559 -8.49 4.56 45.16
CA TYR A 559 -8.35 4.60 46.60
C TYR A 559 -6.95 5.13 46.95
N THR A 560 -6.74 5.51 48.21
CA THR A 560 -5.46 5.99 48.68
C THR A 560 -4.80 4.93 49.56
N GLU A 561 -3.53 4.62 49.27
CA GLU A 561 -2.68 3.70 50.02
C GLU A 561 -1.47 4.44 50.59
N LEU A 562 -1.06 4.09 51.80
CA LEU A 562 0.21 4.52 52.36
C LEU A 562 1.32 3.65 51.78
N ALA A 563 2.22 4.28 51.04
CA ALA A 563 3.43 3.64 50.56
C ALA A 563 4.64 4.21 51.30
N GLU A 564 5.74 3.50 51.27
CA GLU A 564 6.99 3.95 51.82
C GLU A 564 7.97 4.35 50.69
N LYS A 565 8.47 5.57 50.77
CA LYS A 565 9.52 6.05 49.90
C LYS A 565 10.67 6.57 50.76
N ASP A 566 11.83 5.94 50.69
CA ASP A 566 13.04 6.29 51.43
C ASP A 566 12.80 6.36 52.96
N GLY A 567 11.99 5.43 53.51
CA GLY A 567 11.61 5.39 54.90
C GLY A 567 10.57 6.42 55.34
N THR A 568 10.01 7.19 54.44
CA THR A 568 8.96 8.18 54.70
C THR A 568 7.63 7.70 54.13
N PRO A 569 6.54 7.68 54.94
CA PRO A 569 5.22 7.37 54.44
C PRO A 569 4.74 8.42 53.42
N VAL A 570 4.35 7.99 52.23
CA VAL A 570 3.76 8.84 51.19
C VAL A 570 2.41 8.29 50.81
N GLU A 571 1.42 9.16 50.69
CA GLU A 571 0.12 8.79 50.15
C GLU A 571 0.20 8.64 48.61
N LYS A 572 -0.33 7.54 48.11
CA LYS A 572 -0.47 7.26 46.67
C LYS A 572 -1.92 7.02 46.36
N VAL A 573 -2.37 7.55 45.22
CA VAL A 573 -3.64 7.15 44.64
C VAL A 573 -3.44 5.86 43.85
N VAL A 574 -4.21 4.84 44.15
CA VAL A 574 -4.19 3.55 43.46
C VAL A 574 -5.49 3.35 42.75
N CYS A 575 -5.41 3.16 41.46
CA CYS A 575 -6.55 3.01 40.58
C CYS A 575 -6.84 1.53 40.32
N ILE A 576 -6.90 0.70 41.15
CA ILE A 576 -7.34 -0.72 41.22
C ILE A 576 -6.73 -1.28 42.49
N GLY A 577 -7.53 -1.66 43.45
CA GLY A 577 -7.00 -2.22 44.67
C GLY A 577 -7.93 -1.93 45.86
N THR A 578 -7.35 -1.90 47.05
CA THR A 578 -8.08 -1.83 48.31
C THR A 578 -8.85 -0.48 48.47
N ILE A 579 -10.05 -0.52 48.90
CA ILE A 579 -10.94 0.65 49.08
C ILE A 579 -11.13 0.94 50.55
N LYS A 580 -11.10 2.21 50.92
CA LYS A 580 -11.41 2.62 52.31
C LYS A 580 -12.85 2.19 52.66
N LYS A 581 -13.02 1.73 53.89
CA LYS A 581 -14.30 1.26 54.46
C LYS A 581 -15.44 2.25 54.14
N ASN A 582 -16.55 1.73 53.65
CA ASN A 582 -17.77 2.43 53.23
C ASN A 582 -17.72 3.23 51.91
N LYS A 583 -16.67 3.06 51.08
CA LYS A 583 -16.64 3.58 49.71
C LYS A 583 -17.41 2.67 48.76
N ALA A 584 -17.89 3.20 47.67
CA ALA A 584 -18.48 2.38 46.60
C ALA A 584 -17.40 1.54 45.90
N VAL A 585 -17.72 0.28 45.66
CA VAL A 585 -16.87 -0.70 45.01
C VAL A 585 -17.47 -1.02 43.65
N ILE A 586 -16.64 -1.17 42.67
CA ILE A 586 -17.03 -1.73 41.37
C ILE A 586 -16.45 -3.12 41.26
N VAL A 587 -17.30 -4.06 40.87
CA VAL A 587 -16.91 -5.43 40.58
C VAL A 587 -17.01 -5.64 39.09
N HIS A 588 -15.87 -5.90 38.44
CA HIS A 588 -15.85 -6.32 37.05
C HIS A 588 -15.84 -7.82 36.98
N ILE A 589 -16.69 -8.34 36.09
CA ILE A 589 -16.84 -9.75 35.91
C ILE A 589 -16.63 -10.05 34.42
N VAL A 590 -15.70 -10.95 34.13
CA VAL A 590 -15.57 -11.55 32.80
C VAL A 590 -16.19 -12.93 32.89
N GLY A 591 -17.36 -13.10 32.27
CA GLY A 591 -18.06 -14.40 32.18
C GLY A 591 -17.77 -15.07 30.85
N GLU A 592 -17.47 -16.37 30.85
CA GLU A 592 -17.14 -17.13 29.66
C GLU A 592 -17.65 -18.59 29.83
N ASP A 593 -18.43 -19.10 28.84
CA ASP A 593 -18.70 -20.52 28.76
C ASP A 593 -17.43 -21.26 28.36
N THR A 594 -17.00 -22.22 29.15
CA THR A 594 -15.75 -22.97 28.91
C THR A 594 -15.75 -23.75 27.60
N ARG A 595 -16.91 -23.98 27.01
CA ARG A 595 -17.10 -24.72 25.76
C ARG A 595 -17.19 -23.78 24.53
N ASP A 596 -17.38 -22.51 24.75
CA ASP A 596 -17.53 -21.53 23.66
C ASP A 596 -16.95 -20.15 24.02
N SER A 597 -15.74 -19.93 23.60
CA SER A 597 -15.04 -18.64 23.84
C SER A 597 -15.74 -17.42 23.21
N SER A 598 -16.65 -17.63 22.24
CA SER A 598 -17.44 -16.54 21.66
C SER A 598 -18.47 -15.97 22.63
N THR A 599 -18.77 -16.68 23.72
CA THR A 599 -19.67 -16.24 24.78
C THR A 599 -19.05 -15.25 25.76
N LYS A 600 -17.75 -15.04 25.69
CA LYS A 600 -17.03 -14.13 26.58
C LYS A 600 -17.66 -12.73 26.59
N ARG A 601 -18.13 -12.29 27.76
CA ARG A 601 -18.79 -11.00 27.99
C ARG A 601 -18.25 -10.36 29.25
N THR A 602 -18.28 -9.05 29.27
CA THR A 602 -17.92 -8.24 30.44
C THR A 602 -19.18 -7.68 31.10
N TYR A 603 -19.24 -7.84 32.39
CA TYR A 603 -20.34 -7.35 33.25
C TYR A 603 -19.76 -6.50 34.38
N SER A 604 -20.58 -5.70 35.02
CA SER A 604 -20.17 -4.93 36.20
C SER A 604 -21.29 -4.83 37.23
N ILE A 605 -20.88 -4.91 38.51
CA ILE A 605 -21.77 -4.57 39.64
C ILE A 605 -21.28 -3.25 40.21
N THR A 606 -22.14 -2.24 40.22
CA THR A 606 -21.83 -0.89 40.71
C THR A 606 -22.60 -0.57 42.00
N GLY A 607 -22.13 0.42 42.75
CA GLY A 607 -22.81 0.93 43.95
C GLY A 607 -22.73 0.04 45.18
N LYS A 608 -21.98 -1.10 45.11
CA LYS A 608 -21.75 -1.93 46.28
C LYS A 608 -20.82 -1.21 47.26
N LYS A 609 -21.18 -1.22 48.55
CA LYS A 609 -20.31 -0.58 49.56
C LYS A 609 -19.27 -1.59 50.06
N SER A 610 -18.05 -1.11 50.34
CA SER A 610 -16.95 -1.91 50.84
C SER A 610 -17.21 -2.61 52.17
N SER A 611 -18.19 -2.15 52.94
CA SER A 611 -18.63 -2.84 54.18
C SER A 611 -19.55 -4.02 53.97
N LYS A 612 -19.96 -4.31 52.74
CA LYS A 612 -20.88 -5.39 52.39
C LYS A 612 -20.12 -6.51 51.69
N ALA A 613 -20.35 -7.72 52.07
CA ALA A 613 -19.85 -8.85 51.33
C ALA A 613 -20.49 -8.92 49.95
N LEU A 614 -19.72 -9.33 48.96
CA LEU A 614 -20.22 -9.72 47.65
C LEU A 614 -20.49 -11.21 47.68
N THR A 615 -21.73 -11.60 47.43
CA THR A 615 -22.12 -13.04 47.42
C THR A 615 -21.91 -13.65 46.04
N VAL A 616 -21.76 -14.96 46.01
CA VAL A 616 -21.70 -15.72 44.74
C VAL A 616 -22.96 -15.49 43.93
N ASP A 617 -24.14 -15.51 44.59
CA ASP A 617 -25.44 -15.27 43.92
C ASP A 617 -25.51 -13.91 43.22
N GLU A 618 -24.95 -12.86 43.83
CA GLU A 618 -24.90 -11.52 43.17
C GLU A 618 -24.03 -11.54 41.93
N ILE A 619 -22.93 -12.29 41.94
CA ILE A 619 -22.05 -12.45 40.79
C ILE A 619 -22.75 -13.22 39.68
N LEU A 620 -23.37 -14.36 40.02
CA LEU A 620 -24.08 -15.20 39.05
C LEU A 620 -25.33 -14.52 38.49
N ASN A 621 -26.04 -13.74 39.30
CA ASN A 621 -27.18 -12.93 38.84
C ASN A 621 -26.72 -11.85 37.87
N ALA A 622 -25.57 -11.19 38.10
CA ALA A 622 -25.06 -10.14 37.24
C ALA A 622 -24.73 -10.68 35.83
N ILE A 623 -24.32 -11.91 35.71
CA ILE A 623 -24.01 -12.55 34.43
C ILE A 623 -25.15 -13.43 33.90
N GLY A 624 -26.26 -13.53 34.63
CA GLY A 624 -27.48 -14.23 34.19
C GLY A 624 -27.41 -15.77 34.23
N ILE A 625 -26.60 -16.34 35.13
CA ILE A 625 -26.44 -17.82 35.25
C ILE A 625 -26.83 -18.38 36.64
N ASN A 626 -27.58 -17.64 37.44
CA ASN A 626 -28.01 -18.06 38.78
C ASN A 626 -29.33 -18.81 38.77
N ASP A 627 -29.55 -19.69 37.82
CA ASP A 627 -30.75 -20.53 37.69
C ASP A 627 -30.52 -21.97 38.11
N GLY A 628 -29.33 -22.30 38.58
CA GLY A 628 -28.94 -23.67 39.01
C GLY A 628 -28.58 -24.60 37.86
N SER A 629 -28.62 -24.13 36.61
CA SER A 629 -28.31 -24.95 35.44
C SER A 629 -26.86 -24.87 35.00
N TYR A 630 -26.00 -24.20 35.77
CA TYR A 630 -24.60 -24.01 35.45
C TYR A 630 -23.68 -24.56 36.53
N SER A 631 -22.59 -25.18 36.09
CA SER A 631 -21.40 -25.36 36.90
C SER A 631 -20.49 -24.16 36.63
N TYR A 632 -19.83 -23.64 37.64
CA TYR A 632 -19.00 -22.44 37.50
C TYR A 632 -17.78 -22.48 38.41
N GLU A 633 -16.76 -21.78 38.01
CA GLU A 633 -15.59 -21.43 38.82
C GLU A 633 -15.43 -19.90 38.81
N ILE A 634 -15.29 -19.33 40.00
CA ILE A 634 -15.04 -17.89 40.16
C ILE A 634 -13.64 -17.70 40.67
N THR A 635 -12.85 -16.93 39.91
CA THR A 635 -11.47 -16.59 40.31
C THR A 635 -11.27 -15.08 40.37
N GLU A 636 -10.46 -14.67 41.30
CA GLU A 636 -9.91 -13.31 41.39
C GLU A 636 -8.41 -13.39 41.16
N LEU A 637 -7.94 -12.70 40.08
CA LEU A 637 -6.52 -12.72 39.69
C LEU A 637 -5.93 -14.13 39.60
N GLY A 638 -6.76 -15.11 39.11
CA GLY A 638 -6.35 -16.51 38.94
C GLY A 638 -6.35 -17.35 40.22
N LYS A 639 -6.86 -16.83 41.35
CA LYS A 639 -7.07 -17.56 42.59
C LYS A 639 -8.58 -17.76 42.84
N PRO A 640 -9.02 -18.87 43.45
CA PRO A 640 -10.41 -19.06 43.79
C PRO A 640 -10.96 -17.89 44.62
N TYR A 641 -12.09 -17.34 44.16
CA TYR A 641 -12.75 -16.25 44.87
C TYR A 641 -13.41 -16.76 46.15
N THR A 642 -13.13 -16.06 47.24
CA THR A 642 -13.83 -16.33 48.52
C THR A 642 -14.67 -15.11 48.90
N PRO A 643 -16.00 -15.27 49.05
CA PRO A 643 -16.87 -14.19 49.51
C PRO A 643 -16.42 -13.60 50.83
N GLY A 644 -16.26 -12.26 50.83
CA GLY A 644 -15.82 -11.52 52.02
C GLY A 644 -16.25 -10.06 51.93
N THR A 645 -15.91 -9.27 52.93
CA THR A 645 -16.06 -7.81 52.87
C THR A 645 -15.10 -7.27 51.84
N LEU A 646 -15.62 -6.40 50.99
CA LEU A 646 -14.84 -5.80 49.92
C LEU A 646 -13.90 -4.73 50.48
N ASP A 647 -12.63 -4.88 50.21
CA ASP A 647 -11.60 -3.92 50.59
C ASP A 647 -10.89 -3.32 49.35
N HIS A 648 -11.30 -3.77 48.13
CA HIS A 648 -10.79 -3.32 46.86
C HIS A 648 -11.84 -3.50 45.74
N ASN A 649 -11.63 -2.89 44.57
CA ASN A 649 -12.38 -3.20 43.38
C ASN A 649 -12.00 -4.60 42.88
N LEU A 650 -12.97 -5.43 42.54
CA LEU A 650 -12.75 -6.82 42.17
C LEU A 650 -12.65 -7.01 40.67
N TYR A 651 -11.75 -7.87 40.26
CA TYR A 651 -11.70 -8.47 38.92
C TYR A 651 -11.99 -9.95 39.02
N LEU A 652 -13.20 -10.30 38.70
CA LEU A 652 -13.62 -11.68 38.73
C LEU A 652 -13.66 -12.26 37.33
N ARG A 653 -13.13 -13.44 37.19
CA ARG A 653 -13.38 -14.29 36.03
C ARG A 653 -14.35 -15.38 36.49
N VAL A 654 -15.43 -15.53 35.77
CA VAL A 654 -16.39 -16.61 35.96
C VAL A 654 -16.37 -17.52 34.74
N SER A 655 -15.71 -18.65 34.89
CA SER A 655 -15.75 -19.71 33.91
C SER A 655 -16.95 -20.59 34.24
N TYR A 656 -17.89 -20.73 33.35
CA TYR A 656 -19.10 -21.48 33.58
C TYR A 656 -19.37 -22.47 32.46
N THR A 657 -20.08 -23.50 32.81
CA THR A 657 -20.52 -24.55 31.89
C THR A 657 -21.98 -24.84 32.18
N ARG A 658 -22.82 -24.73 31.18
CA ARG A 658 -24.22 -25.08 31.37
C ARG A 658 -24.35 -26.60 31.45
N ASN A 659 -24.93 -27.12 32.55
CA ASN A 659 -25.06 -28.55 32.77
C ASN A 659 -26.08 -29.20 31.83
N ILE A 660 -27.13 -28.41 31.49
CA ILE A 660 -28.19 -28.85 30.59
C ILE A 660 -28.47 -27.72 29.61
N LEU A 661 -28.15 -27.92 28.35
CA LEU A 661 -28.31 -26.89 27.35
C LEU A 661 -29.10 -27.39 26.15
N GLY A 662 -30.37 -26.99 26.12
CA GLY A 662 -31.25 -27.22 25.00
C GLY A 662 -31.86 -28.62 24.92
N VAL A 663 -31.94 -29.34 26.04
CA VAL A 663 -32.50 -30.69 26.02
C VAL A 663 -33.51 -30.93 27.16
N THR A 664 -34.58 -31.65 26.85
CA THR A 664 -35.46 -32.22 27.84
C THR A 664 -34.98 -33.62 28.18
N TYR A 665 -35.15 -34.03 29.44
CA TYR A 665 -34.70 -35.33 29.90
C TYR A 665 -35.55 -35.89 31.04
N THR A 666 -35.42 -37.19 31.28
CA THR A 666 -35.93 -37.90 32.48
C THR A 666 -34.77 -38.52 33.22
N LYS A 667 -34.91 -38.65 34.55
CA LYS A 667 -33.89 -39.20 35.44
C LYS A 667 -34.42 -40.44 36.15
N ASP A 668 -33.64 -41.50 36.13
CA ASP A 668 -33.87 -42.69 36.93
C ASP A 668 -32.75 -42.85 37.96
N ASP A 669 -33.08 -42.63 39.22
CA ASP A 669 -32.13 -42.71 40.34
C ASP A 669 -31.73 -44.14 40.68
N ALA A 670 -32.57 -45.11 40.34
CA ALA A 670 -32.33 -46.54 40.65
C ALA A 670 -31.23 -47.09 39.70
N THR A 671 -31.27 -46.72 38.43
CA THR A 671 -30.32 -47.20 37.45
C THR A 671 -29.16 -46.20 37.21
N LYS A 672 -29.22 -45.02 37.84
CA LYS A 672 -28.30 -43.93 37.61
C LYS A 672 -28.24 -43.55 36.12
N THR A 673 -29.41 -43.45 35.48
CA THR A 673 -29.52 -43.16 34.06
C THR A 673 -30.32 -41.88 33.82
N ILE A 674 -29.78 -41.00 32.97
CA ILE A 674 -30.49 -39.86 32.39
C ILE A 674 -30.86 -40.23 30.96
N THR A 675 -32.14 -40.06 30.62
CA THR A 675 -32.61 -40.26 29.25
C THR A 675 -32.99 -38.90 28.66
N VAL A 676 -32.22 -38.42 27.65
CA VAL A 676 -32.52 -37.23 26.89
C VAL A 676 -33.66 -37.52 25.93
N THR A 677 -34.75 -36.79 26.03
CA THR A 677 -36.02 -37.08 25.35
C THR A 677 -36.34 -36.09 24.22
N GLY A 678 -35.71 -34.92 24.16
CA GLY A 678 -36.02 -33.96 23.12
C GLY A 678 -35.26 -32.64 23.24
N PHE A 679 -35.64 -31.71 22.37
CA PHE A 679 -35.10 -30.35 22.30
C PHE A 679 -35.89 -29.40 23.20
N ASP A 680 -35.15 -28.59 23.93
CA ASP A 680 -35.69 -27.48 24.73
C ASP A 680 -35.13 -26.15 24.21
N LYS A 681 -35.97 -25.40 23.49
CA LYS A 681 -35.58 -24.14 22.88
C LYS A 681 -35.22 -23.08 23.93
N ASP A 682 -35.89 -23.05 25.06
CA ASP A 682 -35.75 -21.99 26.06
C ASP A 682 -34.42 -22.09 26.81
N THR A 683 -33.79 -23.27 26.78
CA THR A 683 -32.49 -23.50 27.40
C THR A 683 -31.36 -23.71 26.38
N ALA A 684 -31.68 -23.76 25.08
CA ALA A 684 -30.69 -23.89 24.01
C ALA A 684 -29.93 -22.59 23.73
N PHE A 685 -28.73 -22.71 23.21
CA PHE A 685 -27.93 -21.55 22.82
C PHE A 685 -28.33 -21.04 21.42
N ASP A 686 -28.91 -19.85 21.35
CA ASP A 686 -29.37 -19.22 20.10
C ASP A 686 -28.20 -18.65 19.28
N LEU A 687 -28.05 -19.14 18.06
CA LEU A 687 -27.05 -18.69 17.06
C LEU A 687 -27.66 -17.77 15.98
N GLY A 688 -28.81 -17.15 16.27
CA GLY A 688 -29.52 -16.29 15.31
C GLY A 688 -30.65 -17.03 14.59
N GLY A 689 -31.47 -17.79 15.35
CA GLY A 689 -32.63 -18.54 14.88
C GLY A 689 -32.37 -20.02 14.61
N VAL A 690 -31.13 -20.47 14.72
CA VAL A 690 -30.73 -21.86 14.85
C VAL A 690 -30.01 -22.07 16.20
N TYR A 691 -29.93 -23.27 16.68
CA TYR A 691 -29.54 -23.51 18.07
C TYR A 691 -28.41 -24.52 18.20
N ARG A 692 -27.56 -24.25 19.20
CA ARG A 692 -26.56 -25.20 19.70
C ARG A 692 -27.08 -25.87 20.96
N ILE A 693 -26.90 -27.16 21.06
CA ILE A 693 -27.25 -27.94 22.27
C ILE A 693 -26.01 -28.63 22.81
N TYR A 694 -26.00 -28.79 24.13
CA TYR A 694 -24.98 -29.53 24.85
C TYR A 694 -25.62 -30.64 25.66
N ILE A 695 -25.21 -31.87 25.44
CA ILE A 695 -25.70 -33.04 26.15
C ILE A 695 -24.61 -33.46 27.14
N SER A 696 -24.50 -32.72 28.24
CA SER A 696 -23.54 -32.95 29.33
C SER A 696 -24.19 -32.56 30.65
N PHE A 697 -24.00 -33.39 31.69
CA PHE A 697 -24.58 -33.22 33.00
C PHE A 697 -23.46 -33.19 34.05
N ASP A 698 -22.73 -32.11 34.11
CA ASP A 698 -21.48 -31.94 34.85
C ASP A 698 -21.70 -31.51 36.32
N ASP A 699 -22.95 -31.31 36.75
CA ASP A 699 -23.26 -31.00 38.14
C ASP A 699 -22.96 -32.19 39.09
N ASP A 700 -22.59 -31.89 40.34
CA ASP A 700 -22.19 -32.91 41.30
C ASP A 700 -23.24 -33.96 41.57
N ALA A 701 -24.53 -33.64 41.39
CA ALA A 701 -25.64 -34.57 41.58
C ALA A 701 -25.82 -35.53 40.40
N LEU A 702 -25.43 -35.09 39.18
CA LEU A 702 -25.72 -35.81 37.94
C LEU A 702 -24.47 -36.36 37.23
N LYS A 703 -23.27 -35.89 37.57
CA LYS A 703 -22.03 -36.31 36.90
C LYS A 703 -21.72 -37.81 36.95
N THR A 704 -22.37 -38.55 37.86
CA THR A 704 -22.20 -40.02 38.00
C THR A 704 -23.21 -40.81 37.20
N TYR A 705 -24.16 -40.14 36.52
CA TYR A 705 -25.19 -40.81 35.73
C TYR A 705 -24.68 -41.12 34.32
N LYS A 706 -25.09 -42.25 33.79
CA LYS A 706 -24.98 -42.54 32.37
C LYS A 706 -26.08 -41.79 31.63
N VAL A 707 -25.76 -41.26 30.48
CA VAL A 707 -26.70 -40.52 29.64
C VAL A 707 -27.02 -41.33 28.39
N VAL A 708 -28.30 -41.46 28.11
CA VAL A 708 -28.83 -42.13 26.92
C VAL A 708 -29.65 -41.10 26.14
N ILE A 709 -29.45 -40.99 24.86
CA ILE A 709 -30.33 -40.23 23.99
C ILE A 709 -31.43 -41.15 23.50
N ALA A 710 -32.68 -40.80 23.77
CA ALA A 710 -33.83 -41.64 23.43
C ALA A 710 -33.99 -41.83 21.91
N ASP A 711 -34.67 -42.88 21.51
CA ASP A 711 -35.11 -43.06 20.13
C ASP A 711 -35.98 -41.85 19.70
N ASN A 712 -35.74 -41.29 18.51
CA ASN A 712 -36.43 -40.13 17.96
C ASN A 712 -36.30 -38.81 18.77
N ALA A 713 -35.40 -38.66 19.71
CA ALA A 713 -35.34 -37.53 20.63
C ALA A 713 -35.33 -36.18 19.92
N PHE A 714 -34.61 -36.02 18.82
CA PHE A 714 -34.51 -34.82 18.04
C PHE A 714 -34.96 -34.98 16.58
N LYS A 715 -35.69 -36.05 16.30
CA LYS A 715 -36.18 -36.34 14.95
C LYS A 715 -37.01 -35.15 14.41
N ASP A 716 -36.82 -34.83 13.12
CA ASP A 716 -37.51 -33.77 12.40
C ASP A 716 -37.27 -32.34 13.00
N ASN A 717 -36.23 -32.19 13.82
CA ASN A 717 -35.88 -30.91 14.40
C ASN A 717 -35.02 -30.09 13.44
N HIS A 718 -35.57 -28.99 12.89
CA HIS A 718 -34.90 -28.09 11.95
C HIS A 718 -34.24 -26.87 12.64
N TYR A 719 -34.32 -26.80 13.96
CA TYR A 719 -33.72 -25.67 14.70
C TYR A 719 -32.30 -25.95 15.18
N ILE A 720 -31.92 -27.20 15.36
CA ILE A 720 -30.60 -27.56 15.85
C ILE A 720 -29.57 -27.50 14.74
N SER A 721 -28.52 -26.72 14.94
CA SER A 721 -27.38 -26.58 14.00
C SER A 721 -26.09 -27.20 14.53
N GLU A 722 -25.92 -27.25 15.85
CA GLU A 722 -24.73 -27.83 16.48
C GLU A 722 -25.11 -28.66 17.71
N VAL A 723 -24.47 -29.81 17.87
CA VAL A 723 -24.62 -30.71 19.02
C VAL A 723 -23.26 -31.05 19.60
N TYR A 724 -23.13 -30.89 20.89
CA TYR A 724 -21.95 -31.29 21.66
C TYR A 724 -22.37 -32.34 22.68
N VAL A 725 -21.73 -33.48 22.64
CA VAL A 725 -22.04 -34.64 23.45
C VAL A 725 -20.93 -34.90 24.45
N GLY A 726 -21.23 -34.83 25.72
CA GLY A 726 -20.28 -35.09 26.82
C GLY A 726 -19.94 -36.58 26.98
N SER A 727 -18.86 -36.86 27.70
CA SER A 727 -18.33 -38.22 27.94
C SER A 727 -19.28 -39.15 28.70
N GLN A 728 -20.34 -38.63 29.33
CA GLN A 728 -21.35 -39.41 30.03
C GLN A 728 -22.35 -40.09 29.09
N VAL A 729 -22.44 -39.63 27.83
CA VAL A 729 -23.39 -40.18 26.86
C VAL A 729 -22.87 -41.52 26.36
N VAL A 730 -23.60 -42.59 26.71
CA VAL A 730 -23.20 -43.95 26.36
C VAL A 730 -23.95 -44.49 25.15
N SER A 731 -25.13 -43.95 24.82
CA SER A 731 -25.92 -44.46 23.68
C SER A 731 -26.73 -43.38 23.00
N ILE A 732 -26.79 -43.42 21.66
CA ILE A 732 -27.64 -42.62 20.82
C ILE A 732 -28.74 -43.51 20.23
N GLY A 733 -29.99 -43.15 20.51
CA GLY A 733 -31.17 -43.91 20.13
C GLY A 733 -31.41 -43.97 18.61
N ALA A 734 -32.28 -44.92 18.22
CA ALA A 734 -32.66 -45.06 16.82
C ALA A 734 -33.37 -43.78 16.30
N GLN A 735 -32.98 -43.32 15.11
CA GLN A 735 -33.51 -42.09 14.50
C GLN A 735 -33.41 -40.82 15.39
N ALA A 736 -32.56 -40.81 16.40
CA ALA A 736 -32.49 -39.73 17.39
C ALA A 736 -32.29 -38.34 16.74
N PHE A 737 -31.53 -38.24 15.69
CA PHE A 737 -31.28 -37.01 14.90
C PHE A 737 -31.74 -37.13 13.45
N ALA A 738 -32.69 -38.04 13.17
CA ALA A 738 -33.16 -38.20 11.79
C ALA A 738 -33.88 -36.94 11.30
N ASN A 739 -33.61 -36.55 10.05
CA ASN A 739 -34.16 -35.37 9.38
C ASN A 739 -33.80 -34.01 10.04
N THR A 740 -32.74 -33.95 10.81
CA THR A 740 -32.22 -32.68 11.36
C THR A 740 -31.41 -31.95 10.30
N SER A 741 -32.08 -31.37 9.30
CA SER A 741 -31.46 -30.83 8.08
C SER A 741 -30.49 -29.67 8.31
N ASN A 742 -30.66 -28.91 9.40
CA ASN A 742 -29.78 -27.78 9.76
C ASN A 742 -28.60 -28.20 10.64
N LEU A 743 -28.50 -29.43 11.04
CA LEU A 743 -27.39 -29.93 11.85
C LEU A 743 -26.11 -29.99 11.04
N THR A 744 -25.21 -29.04 11.27
CA THR A 744 -23.93 -28.91 10.53
C THR A 744 -22.73 -29.42 11.31
N LYS A 745 -22.88 -29.58 12.63
CA LYS A 745 -21.79 -29.97 13.52
C LYS A 745 -22.25 -30.89 14.64
N PHE A 746 -21.60 -32.03 14.75
CA PHE A 746 -21.84 -33.00 15.83
C PHE A 746 -20.50 -33.41 16.43
N ILE A 747 -20.29 -33.10 17.71
CA ILE A 747 -19.04 -33.37 18.40
C ILE A 747 -19.31 -34.27 19.59
N VAL A 748 -18.53 -35.32 19.70
CA VAL A 748 -18.55 -36.24 20.84
C VAL A 748 -17.24 -36.10 21.60
N SER A 749 -17.31 -35.91 22.91
CA SER A 749 -16.14 -35.95 23.80
C SER A 749 -15.58 -37.36 23.91
N ASP A 750 -14.25 -37.45 24.01
CA ASP A 750 -13.56 -38.74 24.08
C ASP A 750 -14.10 -39.65 25.21
N GLY A 751 -14.38 -40.89 24.90
CA GLY A 751 -14.41 -42.01 25.85
C GLY A 751 -15.77 -42.41 26.43
N GLY A 752 -16.92 -41.82 26.01
CA GLY A 752 -18.24 -42.16 26.62
C GLY A 752 -19.17 -43.01 25.74
N LEU A 753 -19.18 -42.76 24.44
CA LEU A 753 -20.19 -43.34 23.55
C LEU A 753 -19.87 -44.80 23.19
N GLU A 754 -20.77 -45.71 23.61
CA GLU A 754 -20.66 -47.16 23.41
C GLU A 754 -21.51 -47.65 22.23
N GLU A 755 -22.66 -46.99 21.96
CA GLU A 755 -23.63 -47.45 20.98
C GLU A 755 -24.27 -46.29 20.17
N ILE A 756 -24.38 -46.46 18.85
CA ILE A 756 -25.22 -45.63 17.97
C ILE A 756 -26.22 -46.57 17.30
N LYS A 757 -27.51 -46.40 17.59
CA LYS A 757 -28.55 -47.26 17.04
C LYS A 757 -28.92 -46.95 15.60
N THR A 758 -29.68 -47.84 14.98
CA THR A 758 -30.04 -47.79 13.57
C THR A 758 -30.64 -46.45 13.16
N ARG A 759 -30.11 -45.86 12.05
CA ARG A 759 -30.60 -44.62 11.42
C ARG A 759 -30.58 -43.41 12.36
N ALA A 760 -29.73 -43.39 13.37
CA ALA A 760 -29.65 -42.28 14.33
C ALA A 760 -29.50 -40.89 13.65
N PHE A 761 -28.80 -40.81 12.53
CA PHE A 761 -28.53 -39.59 11.75
C PHE A 761 -29.10 -39.63 10.32
N GLU A 762 -30.16 -40.40 10.07
CA GLU A 762 -30.76 -40.49 8.72
C GLU A 762 -31.21 -39.11 8.23
N ASN A 763 -30.71 -38.68 7.06
CA ASN A 763 -30.97 -37.36 6.49
C ASN A 763 -30.59 -36.17 7.43
N ALA A 764 -29.69 -36.33 8.35
CA ALA A 764 -29.13 -35.22 9.10
C ALA A 764 -28.23 -34.39 8.20
N GLY A 765 -28.15 -33.07 8.45
CA GLY A 765 -27.36 -32.15 7.65
C GLY A 765 -25.84 -32.28 7.84
N CYS A 766 -25.36 -32.96 8.88
CA CYS A 766 -23.94 -33.18 9.11
C CYS A 766 -23.47 -34.53 8.54
N VAL A 767 -22.23 -34.51 8.00
CA VAL A 767 -21.48 -35.77 7.77
C VAL A 767 -20.86 -36.16 9.10
N VAL A 768 -21.34 -37.26 9.68
CA VAL A 768 -20.66 -37.85 10.84
C VAL A 768 -19.38 -38.50 10.31
N ASN A 769 -18.26 -37.83 10.46
CA ASN A 769 -16.95 -38.44 10.25
C ASN A 769 -16.67 -39.36 11.43
N GLY A 770 -17.27 -40.55 11.39
CA GLY A 770 -16.90 -41.64 12.25
C GLY A 770 -16.11 -42.66 11.46
N GLU A 771 -14.83 -42.79 11.72
CA GLU A 771 -14.20 -44.08 11.57
C GLU A 771 -14.90 -45.04 12.56
N THR A 772 -15.52 -46.07 12.04
CA THR A 772 -16.07 -47.18 12.78
C THR A 772 -15.02 -47.89 13.61
#